data_3cabe324b3bb498dd5b3cfa0d2534526
#
_entry.id   3cabe324b3bb498dd5b3cfa0d2534526
#
_cell.length_a   1.000
_cell.length_b   1.000
_cell.length_c   1.000
_cell.angle_alpha   90.00
_cell.angle_beta   90.00
_cell.angle_gamma   90.00
#
_symmetry.space_group_name_H-M   'P 1'
#
loop_
_entity.id
_entity.type
_entity.pdbx_description
1 polymer ?
#
loop_
_entity_poly.entity_id
_entity_poly.type
_entity_poly.pdbx_seq_one_letter_code
_entity_poly.pdbx_strand_id
1 'polypeptide(L)'
;TPNVTITSDRKAGSTISWYYGVGYSYYSAKLSADKKSAYYDEAYAVDKYYKQMISQNPGHWGATVNLFSGAKGFKAEGITFENSFNRYMTTEEVVDGVGKGQMNSSADRSAPNINVKAYKSKERSCVLYIQADDTEYSNCKLLSSQDTLYTGDSTESSYFSDCVIEGNTDYICGDGNAVFDNCTLSMYGYSDKNATDSIIVANKKKAESGYLFNNCKVVNTSYEGLKPTDTFYLARSWDRGCKLAFINTEIANDTKVIDEGFTNMNGDKTNVADSVMKEYNTHNSDGVAVDTSKRTKGTIILTKEQADAIDIPSYLGDFNATYYYADYTKVDEAIAAADKLNAADYLNFSEVAKAKEAVVRNLAKQEQSKVDSMADAINNAISNLVKASSGVDTGKDAPSVEVKESVSDLIDNILSDDQKKDAEGKDVKIVLSVNKDIGVNEDDKKAAEKKLAELSSGKKAGMYLDIDLNVMIGNGNISVTETKKPIAIEVSVPDELINTDANKTRKYSVLRVHNGKVDVLDATYDENTKKLLFKSDVFSTYVLVYEDTVKNPIPENPTPENPTPENPTPENPTPENPSQENPTTEAPSTDEPATETPAGTEIKDGDKSAQTGDKSPIAALVSLLGLSGLGIFASTKKKRV
;
A
#
# COMPACT_ATOMS: atom_id res chain seq x y z
N THR A 1 24.39 -0.23 6.70
CA THR A 1 23.59 0.44 5.67
C THR A 1 22.19 -0.13 5.75
N PRO A 2 21.16 0.68 6.02
CA PRO A 2 19.79 0.21 6.04
C PRO A 2 19.27 -0.05 4.61
N ASN A 3 18.21 -0.86 4.52
CA ASN A 3 17.46 -1.14 3.29
C ASN A 3 18.34 -1.68 2.14
N VAL A 4 19.23 -2.62 2.45
CA VAL A 4 20.01 -3.35 1.43
C VAL A 4 19.21 -4.56 0.98
N THR A 5 19.02 -4.73 -0.31
CA THR A 5 18.44 -5.94 -0.90
C THR A 5 19.48 -6.68 -1.72
N ILE A 6 19.60 -7.99 -1.50
CA ILE A 6 20.42 -8.89 -2.31
C ILE A 6 19.53 -9.92 -2.98
N THR A 7 19.67 -10.05 -4.29
CA THR A 7 18.91 -11.03 -5.07
C THR A 7 19.85 -11.81 -6.00
N SER A 8 19.38 -12.94 -6.50
CA SER A 8 20.11 -13.69 -7.52
C SER A 8 19.37 -13.61 -8.85
N ASP A 9 20.07 -13.17 -9.90
CA ASP A 9 19.61 -13.19 -11.30
C ASP A 9 19.76 -14.57 -11.96
N ARG A 10 20.35 -15.55 -11.24
CA ARG A 10 20.62 -16.89 -11.75
C ARG A 10 19.50 -17.84 -11.32
N LYS A 11 18.97 -18.59 -12.28
CA LYS A 11 17.98 -19.64 -12.01
C LYS A 11 18.42 -20.66 -10.94
N ALA A 12 19.74 -20.92 -10.82
CA ALA A 12 20.31 -21.82 -9.82
C ALA A 12 20.58 -21.15 -8.45
N GLY A 13 20.30 -19.85 -8.34
CA GLY A 13 20.65 -19.03 -7.20
C GLY A 13 22.14 -18.65 -7.13
N SER A 14 22.50 -17.88 -6.12
CA SER A 14 23.89 -17.52 -5.78
C SER A 14 24.19 -17.97 -4.37
N THR A 15 25.45 -18.39 -4.11
CA THR A 15 25.86 -18.84 -2.79
C THR A 15 26.85 -17.86 -2.18
N ILE A 16 26.58 -17.46 -0.93
CA ILE A 16 27.51 -16.75 -0.05
C ILE A 16 27.99 -17.78 0.97
N SER A 17 29.27 -18.17 0.91
CA SER A 17 29.83 -19.21 1.74
C SER A 17 31.05 -18.72 2.53
N TRP A 18 31.18 -19.21 3.75
CA TRP A 18 32.36 -19.04 4.60
C TRP A 18 32.62 -20.31 5.41
N TYR A 19 33.72 -20.32 6.17
CA TYR A 19 34.22 -21.55 6.81
C TYR A 19 34.53 -21.38 8.30
N TYR A 20 34.14 -20.31 8.98
CA TYR A 20 34.47 -20.15 10.39
C TYR A 20 33.58 -21.01 11.29
N GLY A 21 34.23 -21.89 12.05
CA GLY A 21 33.61 -22.59 13.18
C GLY A 21 33.72 -21.77 14.47
N VAL A 22 32.65 -21.77 15.27
CA VAL A 22 32.63 -21.06 16.56
C VAL A 22 33.63 -21.68 17.54
N GLY A 23 34.53 -20.87 18.08
CA GLY A 23 35.58 -21.32 19.01
C GLY A 23 36.86 -21.80 18.34
N TYR A 24 36.99 -21.64 17.04
CA TYR A 24 38.22 -21.91 16.29
C TYR A 24 39.01 -20.62 16.02
N SER A 25 40.33 -20.74 15.85
CA SER A 25 41.23 -19.63 15.56
C SER A 25 41.72 -19.73 14.13
N TYR A 26 41.46 -18.72 13.35
CA TYR A 26 41.90 -18.60 11.97
C TYR A 26 42.98 -17.51 11.83
N TYR A 27 43.96 -17.71 10.92
CA TYR A 27 45.04 -16.73 10.74
C TYR A 27 44.51 -15.40 10.18
N SER A 28 43.52 -15.43 9.31
CA SER A 28 42.85 -14.23 8.82
C SER A 28 42.19 -13.41 9.92
N ALA A 29 41.74 -14.08 10.99
CA ALA A 29 41.12 -13.45 12.16
C ALA A 29 42.13 -13.01 13.22
N LYS A 30 43.42 -13.32 13.10
CA LYS A 30 44.43 -12.94 14.08
C LYS A 30 44.84 -11.49 13.92
N LEU A 31 44.83 -10.76 15.02
CA LEU A 31 45.32 -9.39 15.12
C LEU A 31 46.83 -9.28 15.30
N SER A 32 47.55 -10.41 15.28
CA SER A 32 48.99 -10.44 15.49
C SER A 32 49.77 -10.20 14.19
N ALA A 33 51.02 -9.81 14.34
CA ALA A 33 51.97 -9.55 13.24
C ALA A 33 52.32 -10.83 12.40
N ASP A 34 51.78 -11.98 12.77
CA ASP A 34 52.00 -13.26 12.06
C ASP A 34 51.15 -13.37 10.78
N LYS A 35 51.13 -12.43 9.92
CA LYS A 35 50.41 -12.38 8.63
C LYS A 35 50.64 -13.64 7.77
N LYS A 36 50.22 -14.81 8.28
CA LYS A 36 50.45 -16.10 7.64
C LYS A 36 49.40 -16.50 6.63
N SER A 37 48.19 -15.88 6.71
CA SER A 37 47.12 -16.14 5.77
C SER A 37 47.24 -15.27 4.54
N ALA A 38 47.01 -15.84 3.36
CA ALA A 38 46.88 -15.09 2.12
C ALA A 38 45.63 -14.16 2.10
N TYR A 39 44.70 -14.39 3.02
CA TYR A 39 43.47 -13.59 3.17
C TYR A 39 43.57 -12.55 4.29
N TYR A 40 44.77 -12.41 4.92
CA TYR A 40 44.96 -11.37 5.93
C TYR A 40 44.88 -9.99 5.29
N ASP A 41 43.93 -9.18 5.76
CA ASP A 41 43.78 -7.78 5.39
C ASP A 41 44.08 -6.91 6.62
N GLU A 42 45.08 -6.06 6.51
CA GLU A 42 45.49 -5.16 7.60
C GLU A 42 44.40 -4.14 7.95
N ALA A 43 43.69 -3.63 6.97
CA ALA A 43 42.59 -2.71 7.19
C ALA A 43 41.45 -3.39 7.98
N TYR A 44 41.13 -4.62 7.63
CA TYR A 44 40.14 -5.43 8.34
C TYR A 44 40.58 -5.79 9.74
N ALA A 45 41.86 -6.18 9.92
CA ALA A 45 42.42 -6.53 11.22
C ALA A 45 42.50 -5.36 12.20
N VAL A 46 42.51 -4.12 11.73
CA VAL A 46 42.48 -2.92 12.57
C VAL A 46 41.07 -2.40 12.82
N ASP A 47 40.07 -2.96 12.16
CA ASP A 47 38.68 -2.58 12.40
C ASP A 47 38.29 -2.83 13.87
N LYS A 48 37.76 -1.80 14.50
CA LYS A 48 37.40 -1.82 15.92
C LYS A 48 36.33 -2.86 16.23
N TYR A 49 35.35 -3.03 15.34
CA TYR A 49 34.27 -3.99 15.54
C TYR A 49 34.76 -5.40 15.39
N TYR A 50 35.57 -5.66 14.40
CA TYR A 50 36.18 -6.98 14.20
C TYR A 50 37.06 -7.39 15.38
N LYS A 51 37.91 -6.50 15.88
CA LYS A 51 38.70 -6.71 17.09
C LYS A 51 37.82 -7.04 18.28
N GLN A 52 36.73 -6.37 18.45
CA GLN A 52 35.78 -6.58 19.52
C GLN A 52 35.11 -7.96 19.40
N MET A 53 34.69 -8.36 18.21
CA MET A 53 34.06 -9.63 17.95
C MET A 53 34.95 -10.82 18.25
N ILE A 54 36.19 -10.80 17.80
CA ILE A 54 37.12 -11.92 17.99
C ILE A 54 37.76 -11.98 19.39
N SER A 55 37.83 -10.88 20.13
CA SER A 55 38.49 -10.81 21.42
C SER A 55 37.59 -11.10 22.63
N GLN A 56 36.29 -10.86 22.54
CA GLN A 56 35.41 -10.85 23.70
C GLN A 56 34.57 -12.13 23.89
N ASN A 57 34.18 -12.79 22.84
CA ASN A 57 33.46 -14.06 22.94
C ASN A 57 33.46 -14.77 21.58
N PRO A 58 33.87 -16.02 21.51
CA PRO A 58 33.76 -16.86 20.32
C PRO A 58 32.28 -17.27 20.06
N GLY A 59 31.32 -16.42 20.30
CA GLY A 59 29.91 -16.66 20.05
C GLY A 59 29.60 -16.82 18.57
N HIS A 60 28.52 -16.21 18.12
CA HIS A 60 28.05 -16.36 16.73
C HIS A 60 28.68 -15.35 15.75
N TRP A 61 29.63 -14.56 16.18
CA TRP A 61 30.35 -13.58 15.37
C TRP A 61 31.06 -14.18 14.15
N GLY A 62 31.43 -15.46 14.21
CA GLY A 62 32.01 -16.19 13.08
C GLY A 62 31.00 -16.63 12.03
N ALA A 63 29.78 -16.13 12.06
CA ALA A 63 28.75 -16.40 11.06
C ALA A 63 29.22 -15.99 9.66
N THR A 64 28.75 -16.71 8.63
CA THR A 64 28.99 -16.36 7.23
C THR A 64 28.53 -14.94 6.93
N VAL A 65 27.37 -14.54 7.47
CA VAL A 65 26.84 -13.18 7.38
C VAL A 65 26.43 -12.68 8.75
N ASN A 66 26.89 -11.49 9.12
CA ASN A 66 26.50 -10.80 10.33
C ASN A 66 25.75 -9.52 9.96
N LEU A 67 24.52 -9.41 10.42
CA LEU A 67 23.67 -8.22 10.25
C LEU A 67 23.58 -7.47 11.57
N PHE A 68 24.41 -6.44 11.73
CA PHE A 68 24.37 -5.57 12.90
C PHE A 68 23.16 -4.63 12.85
N SER A 69 22.82 -4.00 13.96
CA SER A 69 21.65 -3.12 14.11
C SER A 69 21.51 -2.02 13.04
N GLY A 70 22.64 -1.57 12.46
CA GLY A 70 22.63 -0.62 11.34
C GLY A 70 22.17 -1.20 9.99
N ALA A 71 21.87 -2.50 9.90
CA ALA A 71 21.38 -3.17 8.68
C ALA A 71 19.85 -3.31 8.64
N LYS A 72 19.13 -2.48 9.38
CA LYS A 72 17.65 -2.47 9.38
C LYS A 72 17.08 -2.46 7.97
N GLY A 73 16.07 -3.29 7.72
CA GLY A 73 15.42 -3.40 6.42
C GLY A 73 16.23 -4.21 5.40
N PHE A 74 17.16 -5.08 5.85
CA PHE A 74 17.88 -5.98 4.95
C PHE A 74 16.95 -7.02 4.34
N LYS A 75 17.10 -7.28 3.05
CA LYS A 75 16.34 -8.29 2.32
C LYS A 75 17.23 -9.20 1.50
N ALA A 76 16.87 -10.47 1.44
CA ALA A 76 17.53 -11.46 0.56
C ALA A 76 16.49 -12.32 -0.17
N GLU A 77 16.69 -12.55 -1.45
CA GLU A 77 15.82 -13.41 -2.25
C GLU A 77 16.64 -14.36 -3.14
N GLY A 78 16.32 -15.65 -3.06
CA GLY A 78 16.96 -16.68 -3.90
C GLY A 78 18.45 -16.90 -3.60
N ILE A 79 18.92 -16.55 -2.40
CA ILE A 79 20.32 -16.66 -1.99
C ILE A 79 20.54 -17.91 -1.13
N THR A 80 21.60 -18.65 -1.40
CA THR A 80 22.10 -19.68 -0.49
C THR A 80 23.17 -19.06 0.40
N PHE A 81 22.96 -19.09 1.71
CA PHE A 81 23.94 -18.78 2.73
C PHE A 81 24.46 -20.09 3.29
N GLU A 82 25.75 -20.29 3.26
CA GLU A 82 26.38 -21.56 3.70
C GLU A 82 27.56 -21.30 4.61
N ASN A 83 27.65 -22.07 5.70
CA ASN A 83 28.89 -22.23 6.45
C ASN A 83 29.45 -23.62 6.19
N SER A 84 30.59 -23.70 5.51
CA SER A 84 31.18 -24.97 5.08
C SER A 84 31.89 -25.72 6.20
N PHE A 85 32.08 -25.13 7.38
CA PHE A 85 32.91 -25.69 8.49
C PHE A 85 32.66 -27.16 8.78
N ASN A 86 31.43 -27.59 8.92
CA ASN A 86 31.05 -28.98 9.15
C ASN A 86 30.52 -29.71 7.90
N ARG A 87 30.67 -29.12 6.74
CA ARG A 87 30.16 -29.67 5.49
C ARG A 87 31.29 -30.20 4.60
N TYR A 88 32.32 -29.40 4.36
CA TYR A 88 33.51 -29.75 3.58
C TYR A 88 34.62 -28.73 3.81
N MET A 89 35.86 -29.14 3.57
CA MET A 89 37.00 -28.23 3.60
C MET A 89 37.12 -27.47 2.30
N THR A 90 37.21 -26.13 2.38
CA THR A 90 37.50 -25.29 1.23
C THR A 90 39.01 -25.07 1.06
N THR A 91 39.44 -24.71 -0.15
CA THR A 91 40.84 -24.29 -0.40
C THR A 91 41.18 -23.07 0.44
N GLU A 92 40.24 -22.15 0.58
CA GLU A 92 40.35 -20.91 1.35
C GLU A 92 40.63 -21.21 2.81
N GLU A 93 39.90 -22.16 3.44
CA GLU A 93 40.10 -22.56 4.81
C GLU A 93 41.52 -23.17 5.01
N VAL A 94 41.96 -24.02 4.08
CA VAL A 94 43.29 -24.62 4.11
C VAL A 94 44.40 -23.59 3.99
N VAL A 95 44.25 -22.62 3.08
CA VAL A 95 45.25 -21.55 2.86
C VAL A 95 45.28 -20.58 4.04
N ASP A 96 44.12 -20.26 4.61
CA ASP A 96 44.03 -19.43 5.82
C ASP A 96 44.75 -20.10 6.99
N GLY A 97 44.56 -21.42 7.14
CA GLY A 97 45.04 -22.18 8.26
C GLY A 97 44.21 -21.95 9.52
N VAL A 98 43.75 -23.06 10.11
CA VAL A 98 42.96 -23.06 11.32
C VAL A 98 43.69 -23.73 12.45
N GLY A 99 43.78 -23.07 13.59
CA GLY A 99 44.26 -23.66 14.84
C GLY A 99 43.11 -24.34 15.58
N LYS A 100 43.43 -25.32 16.45
CA LYS A 100 42.44 -25.88 17.34
C LYS A 100 41.76 -24.80 18.16
N GLY A 101 40.44 -24.74 18.11
CA GLY A 101 39.63 -23.90 18.98
C GLY A 101 39.44 -24.50 20.37
N GLN A 102 38.52 -23.92 21.14
CA GLN A 102 38.16 -24.42 22.49
C GLN A 102 37.38 -25.74 22.42
N MET A 103 36.76 -26.06 21.28
CA MET A 103 36.08 -27.31 21.06
C MET A 103 37.08 -28.34 20.49
N ASN A 104 37.16 -29.52 21.10
CA ASN A 104 38.07 -30.56 20.73
C ASN A 104 37.69 -31.26 19.41
N SER A 105 37.79 -30.55 18.29
CA SER A 105 37.68 -31.21 16.99
C SER A 105 38.85 -32.11 16.74
N SER A 106 38.55 -33.35 16.35
CA SER A 106 39.55 -34.31 15.89
C SER A 106 39.74 -34.24 14.37
N ALA A 107 38.98 -33.40 13.65
CA ALA A 107 39.10 -33.32 12.21
C ALA A 107 40.44 -32.72 11.79
N ASP A 108 41.13 -33.39 10.88
CA ASP A 108 42.25 -32.81 10.16
C ASP A 108 41.73 -31.81 9.12
N ARG A 109 42.21 -30.57 9.21
CA ARG A 109 41.82 -29.46 8.32
C ARG A 109 43.00 -28.97 7.47
N SER A 110 43.90 -29.88 7.11
CA SER A 110 45.12 -29.55 6.36
C SER A 110 45.02 -29.69 4.85
N ALA A 111 43.96 -30.27 4.33
CA ALA A 111 43.75 -30.46 2.89
C ALA A 111 42.31 -30.16 2.45
N PRO A 112 42.10 -29.59 1.24
CA PRO A 112 40.76 -29.33 0.71
C PRO A 112 40.00 -30.63 0.44
N ASN A 113 38.68 -30.54 0.44
CA ASN A 113 37.75 -31.65 0.15
C ASN A 113 37.78 -32.81 1.17
N ILE A 114 38.37 -32.62 2.35
CA ILE A 114 38.22 -33.59 3.45
C ILE A 114 36.73 -33.63 3.85
N ASN A 115 36.22 -34.86 4.02
CA ASN A 115 34.86 -35.06 4.51
C ASN A 115 34.79 -34.83 6.04
N VAL A 116 34.76 -33.58 6.46
CA VAL A 116 34.66 -33.17 7.87
C VAL A 116 33.37 -33.62 8.54
N LYS A 117 32.30 -33.88 7.77
CA LYS A 117 31.06 -34.45 8.28
C LYS A 117 31.26 -35.76 9.03
N ALA A 118 32.22 -36.58 8.60
CA ALA A 118 32.54 -37.84 9.24
C ALA A 118 33.15 -37.67 10.64
N TYR A 119 33.53 -36.47 11.02
CA TYR A 119 34.20 -36.17 12.30
C TYR A 119 33.28 -35.44 13.28
N LYS A 120 32.86 -34.25 12.97
CA LYS A 120 32.14 -33.37 13.92
C LYS A 120 31.06 -32.51 13.26
N SER A 121 29.93 -33.09 12.97
CA SER A 121 28.79 -32.30 12.46
C SER A 121 27.99 -31.56 13.55
N LYS A 122 28.32 -31.80 14.83
CA LYS A 122 27.64 -31.22 16.01
C LYS A 122 28.26 -29.91 16.49
N GLU A 123 29.39 -29.51 15.93
CA GLU A 123 30.03 -28.25 16.31
C GLU A 123 29.33 -27.04 15.71
N ARG A 124 29.33 -25.94 16.47
CA ARG A 124 28.64 -24.71 16.08
C ARG A 124 29.29 -24.05 14.88
N SER A 125 28.48 -23.72 13.90
CA SER A 125 28.91 -23.06 12.67
C SER A 125 27.77 -22.20 12.12
N CYS A 126 27.66 -20.97 12.61
CA CYS A 126 26.58 -20.08 12.29
C CYS A 126 26.67 -19.59 10.84
N VAL A 127 25.55 -19.51 10.15
CA VAL A 127 25.44 -18.98 8.79
C VAL A 127 25.03 -17.53 8.81
N LEU A 128 23.98 -17.25 9.56
CA LEU A 128 23.37 -15.93 9.61
C LEU A 128 23.16 -15.52 11.07
N TYR A 129 23.81 -14.45 11.47
CA TYR A 129 23.65 -13.81 12.76
C TYR A 129 22.97 -12.46 12.58
N ILE A 130 21.75 -12.32 13.11
CA ILE A 130 20.90 -11.15 12.92
C ILE A 130 20.83 -10.37 14.22
N GLN A 131 21.21 -9.08 14.17
CA GLN A 131 21.00 -8.08 15.21
C GLN A 131 20.28 -6.85 14.63
N ALA A 132 19.77 -6.96 13.41
CA ALA A 132 19.09 -5.90 12.69
C ALA A 132 17.58 -6.13 12.70
N ASP A 133 16.83 -5.05 12.84
CA ASP A 133 15.37 -5.07 12.71
C ASP A 133 14.91 -5.16 11.27
N ASP A 134 13.68 -5.63 11.08
CA ASP A 134 12.90 -5.59 9.83
C ASP A 134 13.62 -6.31 8.69
N THR A 135 14.17 -7.50 8.97
CA THR A 135 14.88 -8.27 7.94
C THR A 135 13.98 -9.31 7.27
N GLU A 136 14.12 -9.46 5.95
CA GLU A 136 13.30 -10.35 5.15
C GLU A 136 14.13 -11.32 4.29
N TYR A 137 13.67 -12.55 4.23
CA TYR A 137 14.30 -13.62 3.45
C TYR A 137 13.22 -14.37 2.68
N SER A 138 13.34 -14.45 1.36
CA SER A 138 12.42 -15.21 0.53
C SER A 138 13.17 -16.21 -0.35
N ASN A 139 12.69 -17.46 -0.39
CA ASN A 139 13.29 -18.52 -1.21
C ASN A 139 14.82 -18.67 -1.00
N CYS A 140 15.29 -18.43 0.22
CA CYS A 140 16.69 -18.55 0.61
C CYS A 140 17.00 -19.93 1.20
N LYS A 141 18.30 -20.31 1.19
CA LYS A 141 18.77 -21.50 1.88
C LYS A 141 19.82 -21.11 2.90
N LEU A 142 19.67 -21.58 4.15
CA LEU A 142 20.63 -21.42 5.24
C LEU A 142 21.16 -22.79 5.57
N LEU A 143 22.41 -23.07 5.21
CA LEU A 143 22.97 -24.42 5.22
C LEU A 143 24.16 -24.53 6.16
N SER A 144 23.98 -25.25 7.28
CA SER A 144 25.06 -25.61 8.20
C SER A 144 24.71 -26.85 9.06
N SER A 145 25.17 -26.89 10.30
CA SER A 145 24.94 -28.00 11.23
C SER A 145 24.34 -27.54 12.57
N GLN A 146 25.14 -27.11 13.53
CA GLN A 146 24.64 -26.58 14.81
C GLN A 146 24.64 -25.06 14.81
N ASP A 147 23.60 -24.45 15.40
CA ASP A 147 23.42 -22.98 15.51
C ASP A 147 23.41 -22.28 14.13
N THR A 148 22.77 -22.85 13.14
CA THR A 148 22.79 -22.35 11.74
C THR A 148 22.29 -20.92 11.64
N LEU A 149 21.13 -20.63 12.21
CA LEU A 149 20.52 -19.30 12.28
C LEU A 149 20.49 -18.82 13.72
N TYR A 150 21.07 -17.66 13.97
CA TYR A 150 21.00 -16.99 15.26
C TYR A 150 20.32 -15.63 15.11
N THR A 151 19.14 -15.46 15.72
CA THR A 151 18.51 -14.15 15.86
C THR A 151 19.00 -13.51 17.16
N GLY A 152 19.50 -12.27 17.07
CA GLY A 152 20.09 -11.58 18.21
C GLY A 152 19.08 -10.93 19.14
N ASP A 153 19.17 -9.65 19.37
CA ASP A 153 18.44 -8.92 20.39
C ASP A 153 16.90 -9.06 20.39
N SER A 154 16.28 -8.75 21.51
CA SER A 154 14.86 -8.99 21.78
C SER A 154 13.86 -8.12 21.00
N THR A 155 14.35 -7.07 20.36
CA THR A 155 13.49 -6.11 19.60
C THR A 155 13.44 -6.41 18.12
N GLU A 156 14.28 -7.33 17.63
CA GLU A 156 14.37 -7.61 16.21
C GLU A 156 13.16 -8.37 15.69
N SER A 157 12.75 -8.02 14.48
CA SER A 157 11.73 -8.73 13.73
C SER A 157 12.32 -9.23 12.42
N SER A 158 12.16 -10.53 12.16
CA SER A 158 12.66 -11.18 10.95
C SER A 158 11.56 -12.03 10.31
N TYR A 159 11.44 -11.97 8.99
CA TYR A 159 10.48 -12.75 8.24
C TYR A 159 11.18 -13.66 7.21
N PHE A 160 10.89 -14.94 7.29
CA PHE A 160 11.41 -15.97 6.38
C PHE A 160 10.24 -16.62 5.64
N SER A 161 10.19 -16.51 4.31
CA SER A 161 9.20 -17.20 3.49
C SER A 161 9.84 -18.16 2.50
N ASP A 162 9.26 -19.35 2.36
CA ASP A 162 9.71 -20.38 1.40
C ASP A 162 11.20 -20.73 1.52
N CYS A 163 11.80 -20.56 2.71
CA CYS A 163 13.21 -20.79 2.95
C CYS A 163 13.50 -22.23 3.35
N VAL A 164 14.71 -22.70 3.07
CA VAL A 164 15.25 -23.95 3.60
C VAL A 164 16.27 -23.65 4.69
N ILE A 165 16.03 -24.13 5.89
CA ILE A 165 16.96 -23.96 7.02
C ILE A 165 17.43 -25.33 7.46
N GLU A 166 18.74 -25.58 7.34
CA GLU A 166 19.34 -26.87 7.56
C GLU A 166 20.26 -26.87 8.77
N GLY A 167 20.14 -27.91 9.58
CA GLY A 167 21.02 -28.14 10.73
C GLY A 167 20.69 -29.41 11.52
N ASN A 168 21.31 -29.57 12.67
CA ASN A 168 21.09 -30.77 13.50
C ASN A 168 20.79 -30.46 14.98
N THR A 169 21.40 -29.44 15.56
CA THR A 169 21.20 -29.09 16.97
C THR A 169 21.00 -27.59 17.08
N ASP A 170 19.85 -27.17 17.67
CA ASP A 170 19.57 -25.76 17.91
C ASP A 170 19.74 -24.90 16.64
N TYR A 171 19.44 -25.48 15.49
CA TYR A 171 19.84 -24.84 14.25
C TYR A 171 19.06 -23.57 13.91
N ILE A 172 18.00 -23.29 14.69
CA ILE A 172 17.34 -21.99 14.77
C ILE A 172 17.36 -21.55 16.23
N CYS A 173 18.13 -20.52 16.56
CA CYS A 173 18.33 -20.12 17.95
C CYS A 173 18.46 -18.61 18.11
N GLY A 174 18.41 -18.15 19.37
CA GLY A 174 18.55 -16.74 19.71
C GLY A 174 17.38 -16.17 20.50
N ASP A 175 17.28 -14.86 20.56
CA ASP A 175 16.33 -14.12 21.40
C ASP A 175 15.53 -13.02 20.66
N GLY A 176 15.58 -12.99 19.33
CA GLY A 176 14.75 -12.10 18.51
C GLY A 176 13.33 -12.62 18.27
N ASN A 177 12.52 -11.81 17.63
CA ASN A 177 11.22 -12.22 17.08
C ASN A 177 11.42 -12.68 15.63
N ALA A 178 10.83 -13.80 15.25
CA ALA A 178 10.94 -14.30 13.89
C ALA A 178 9.70 -15.08 13.46
N VAL A 179 9.33 -14.91 12.20
CA VAL A 179 8.30 -15.71 11.55
C VAL A 179 8.93 -16.55 10.44
N PHE A 180 8.63 -17.83 10.47
CA PHE A 180 9.00 -18.82 9.45
C PHE A 180 7.73 -19.29 8.78
N ASP A 181 7.47 -18.79 7.56
CA ASP A 181 6.25 -19.07 6.82
C ASP A 181 6.54 -19.96 5.62
N ASN A 182 5.88 -21.11 5.54
CA ASN A 182 6.08 -22.12 4.49
C ASN A 182 7.54 -22.57 4.33
N CYS A 183 8.31 -22.61 5.41
CA CYS A 183 9.73 -22.95 5.38
C CYS A 183 9.96 -24.48 5.51
N THR A 184 11.05 -24.97 4.89
CA THR A 184 11.52 -26.34 5.06
C THR A 184 12.60 -26.36 6.14
N LEU A 185 12.35 -27.11 7.22
CA LEU A 185 13.25 -27.34 8.34
C LEU A 185 13.98 -28.68 8.10
N SER A 186 15.23 -28.60 7.66
CA SER A 186 15.97 -29.74 7.15
C SER A 186 16.94 -30.29 8.19
N MET A 187 16.86 -31.58 8.49
CA MET A 187 17.75 -32.24 9.45
C MET A 187 19.01 -32.75 8.77
N TYR A 188 20.17 -32.20 9.15
CA TYR A 188 21.46 -32.46 8.53
C TYR A 188 22.05 -33.83 8.90
N GLY A 189 21.71 -34.41 10.07
CA GLY A 189 22.28 -35.62 10.61
C GLY A 189 23.52 -35.38 11.49
N TYR A 190 24.10 -36.47 12.01
CA TYR A 190 25.25 -36.45 12.95
C TYR A 190 26.38 -37.35 12.50
N SER A 191 27.62 -36.93 12.72
CA SER A 191 28.79 -37.78 12.67
C SER A 191 29.00 -38.61 13.97
N ASP A 192 28.42 -38.16 15.07
CA ASP A 192 28.46 -38.83 16.35
C ASP A 192 27.45 -39.99 16.38
N LYS A 193 27.95 -41.23 16.54
CA LYS A 193 27.13 -42.44 16.59
C LYS A 193 26.16 -42.48 17.79
N ASN A 194 26.47 -41.73 18.85
CA ASN A 194 25.64 -41.66 20.06
C ASN A 194 24.59 -40.53 20.01
N ALA A 195 24.66 -39.65 19.04
CA ALA A 195 23.61 -38.64 18.83
C ALA A 195 22.37 -39.32 18.25
N THR A 196 21.23 -39.06 18.84
CA THR A 196 19.97 -39.71 18.46
C THR A 196 19.00 -38.74 17.82
N ASP A 197 18.79 -37.58 18.44
CA ASP A 197 17.68 -36.71 18.12
C ASP A 197 18.16 -35.34 17.66
N SER A 198 17.55 -34.83 16.61
CA SER A 198 17.76 -33.46 16.19
C SER A 198 16.96 -32.50 17.07
N ILE A 199 17.37 -31.25 17.13
CA ILE A 199 16.64 -30.19 17.84
C ILE A 199 16.51 -28.99 16.90
N ILE A 200 15.30 -28.66 16.53
CA ILE A 200 15.06 -27.57 15.57
C ILE A 200 15.39 -26.24 16.22
N VAL A 201 14.75 -25.95 17.36
CA VAL A 201 14.76 -24.61 17.96
C VAL A 201 15.39 -24.61 19.35
N ALA A 202 16.19 -23.58 19.63
CA ALA A 202 16.60 -23.20 20.99
C ALA A 202 16.48 -21.66 21.13
N ASN A 203 15.29 -21.17 21.47
CA ASN A 203 15.10 -19.76 21.66
C ASN A 203 15.26 -19.32 23.12
N LYS A 204 15.50 -18.02 23.32
CA LYS A 204 15.66 -17.39 24.63
C LYS A 204 14.42 -16.62 25.02
N LYS A 205 14.42 -16.14 26.27
CA LYS A 205 13.29 -15.47 26.91
C LYS A 205 13.00 -14.06 26.39
N LYS A 206 13.99 -13.33 25.90
CA LYS A 206 13.91 -11.87 25.74
C LYS A 206 12.89 -11.41 24.69
N ALA A 207 12.65 -12.21 23.67
CA ALA A 207 11.73 -11.86 22.61
C ALA A 207 10.31 -11.59 23.13
N GLU A 208 9.68 -10.55 22.63
CA GLU A 208 8.32 -10.18 23.00
C GLU A 208 7.30 -11.19 22.48
N SER A 209 7.34 -11.49 21.19
CA SER A 209 6.47 -12.47 20.51
C SER A 209 7.14 -13.85 20.38
N GLY A 210 8.45 -13.89 20.20
CA GLY A 210 9.23 -15.11 19.99
C GLY A 210 9.16 -15.61 18.55
N TYR A 211 9.12 -16.93 18.36
CA TYR A 211 9.14 -17.54 17.04
C TYR A 211 7.75 -18.09 16.65
N LEU A 212 7.35 -17.83 15.41
CA LEU A 212 6.22 -18.47 14.78
C LEU A 212 6.69 -19.31 13.60
N PHE A 213 6.39 -20.61 13.63
CA PHE A 213 6.53 -21.53 12.52
C PHE A 213 5.14 -21.79 11.95
N ASN A 214 4.86 -21.25 10.76
CA ASN A 214 3.57 -21.35 10.10
C ASN A 214 3.68 -22.16 8.81
N ASN A 215 2.88 -23.22 8.67
CA ASN A 215 2.87 -24.12 7.51
C ASN A 215 4.26 -24.68 7.14
N CYS A 216 5.14 -24.88 8.12
CA CYS A 216 6.48 -25.39 7.89
C CYS A 216 6.50 -26.91 7.69
N LYS A 217 7.51 -27.39 6.96
CA LYS A 217 7.75 -28.81 6.71
C LYS A 217 9.08 -29.28 7.31
N VAL A 218 9.07 -30.36 8.09
CA VAL A 218 10.28 -31.00 8.61
C VAL A 218 10.67 -32.17 7.72
N VAL A 219 11.93 -32.18 7.26
CA VAL A 219 12.48 -33.22 6.37
C VAL A 219 13.83 -33.71 6.84
N ASN A 220 14.16 -34.95 6.48
CA ASN A 220 15.49 -35.54 6.70
C ASN A 220 16.31 -35.41 5.40
N THR A 221 17.45 -34.74 5.49
CA THR A 221 18.40 -34.58 4.39
C THR A 221 19.80 -35.03 4.76
N SER A 222 19.88 -36.09 5.52
CA SER A 222 21.17 -36.66 5.94
C SER A 222 22.07 -36.98 4.75
N TYR A 223 23.34 -36.65 4.89
CA TYR A 223 24.37 -36.82 3.87
C TYR A 223 25.20 -38.10 4.11
N GLU A 224 25.85 -38.57 3.04
CA GLU A 224 26.79 -39.67 3.16
C GLU A 224 27.84 -39.42 4.26
N GLY A 225 28.11 -40.44 5.07
CA GLY A 225 29.03 -40.35 6.21
C GLY A 225 28.42 -39.81 7.51
N LEU A 226 27.15 -39.39 7.47
CA LEU A 226 26.41 -39.00 8.66
C LEU A 226 25.41 -40.09 9.07
N LYS A 227 25.15 -40.18 10.37
CA LYS A 227 24.03 -40.94 10.89
C LYS A 227 22.74 -40.14 10.57
N PRO A 228 21.79 -40.73 9.87
CA PRO A 228 20.50 -40.09 9.68
C PRO A 228 19.84 -39.72 11.01
N THR A 229 19.20 -38.58 11.07
CA THR A 229 18.36 -38.16 12.19
C THR A 229 16.92 -38.33 11.78
N ASP A 230 16.32 -39.44 12.19
CA ASP A 230 14.90 -39.77 11.91
C ASP A 230 13.95 -39.33 13.02
N THR A 231 14.49 -38.86 14.14
CA THR A 231 13.78 -38.36 15.30
C THR A 231 14.23 -36.96 15.69
N PHE A 232 13.31 -36.16 16.21
CA PHE A 232 13.61 -34.77 16.58
C PHE A 232 12.68 -34.22 17.66
N TYR A 233 13.18 -33.21 18.37
CA TYR A 233 12.38 -32.28 19.18
C TYR A 233 12.06 -31.03 18.36
N LEU A 234 10.82 -30.51 18.47
CA LEU A 234 10.44 -29.22 17.91
C LEU A 234 11.28 -28.09 18.50
N ALA A 235 11.45 -28.12 19.83
CA ALA A 235 12.31 -27.15 20.50
C ALA A 235 12.79 -27.63 21.85
N ARG A 236 13.87 -26.97 22.33
CA ARG A 236 14.25 -26.99 23.75
C ARG A 236 14.32 -25.56 24.31
N SER A 237 13.84 -25.36 25.51
CA SER A 237 13.90 -24.06 26.16
C SER A 237 15.32 -23.70 26.56
N TRP A 238 15.90 -22.65 25.98
CA TRP A 238 17.22 -22.17 26.38
C TRP A 238 17.17 -21.47 27.74
N ASP A 239 16.13 -20.63 27.93
CA ASP A 239 15.82 -19.96 29.18
C ASP A 239 14.36 -20.22 29.58
N ARG A 240 14.02 -20.01 30.86
CA ARG A 240 12.61 -19.97 31.29
C ARG A 240 11.88 -18.80 30.64
N GLY A 241 10.66 -19.02 30.20
CA GLY A 241 9.83 -18.00 29.58
C GLY A 241 10.08 -17.78 28.09
N CYS A 242 10.72 -18.73 27.39
CA CYS A 242 10.76 -18.76 25.94
C CYS A 242 9.37 -18.75 25.33
N LYS A 243 9.23 -18.14 24.15
CA LYS A 243 7.95 -18.06 23.43
C LYS A 243 8.12 -18.59 22.01
N LEU A 244 7.27 -19.52 21.62
CA LEU A 244 7.19 -20.01 20.24
C LEU A 244 5.83 -20.66 19.94
N ALA A 245 5.53 -20.78 18.66
CA ALA A 245 4.36 -21.50 18.17
C ALA A 245 4.72 -22.28 16.89
N PHE A 246 4.28 -23.55 16.83
CA PHE A 246 4.27 -24.36 15.61
C PHE A 246 2.82 -24.54 15.17
N ILE A 247 2.49 -24.05 13.97
CA ILE A 247 1.14 -24.09 13.41
C ILE A 247 1.19 -24.79 12.05
N ASN A 248 0.35 -25.83 11.88
CA ASN A 248 0.25 -26.62 10.66
C ASN A 248 1.60 -27.20 10.19
N THR A 249 2.32 -27.84 11.09
CA THR A 249 3.64 -28.40 10.77
C THR A 249 3.50 -29.76 10.08
N GLU A 250 3.95 -29.87 8.84
CA GLU A 250 4.06 -31.14 8.12
C GLU A 250 5.36 -31.86 8.48
N ILE A 251 5.28 -33.15 8.76
CA ILE A 251 6.44 -34.00 9.03
C ILE A 251 6.57 -35.03 7.91
N ALA A 252 7.73 -35.08 7.26
CA ALA A 252 8.03 -36.08 6.24
C ALA A 252 7.89 -37.52 6.81
N ASN A 253 7.40 -38.45 5.98
CA ASN A 253 7.08 -39.82 6.44
C ASN A 253 8.30 -40.66 6.90
N ASP A 254 9.51 -40.21 6.57
CA ASP A 254 10.76 -40.81 7.00
C ASP A 254 11.34 -40.23 8.31
N THR A 255 10.56 -39.33 8.94
CA THR A 255 10.97 -38.66 10.19
C THR A 255 9.87 -38.76 11.25
N LYS A 256 10.21 -38.58 12.51
CA LYS A 256 9.28 -38.63 13.62
C LYS A 256 9.61 -37.59 14.68
N VAL A 257 8.63 -36.79 15.03
CA VAL A 257 8.72 -35.97 16.25
C VAL A 257 8.67 -36.88 17.47
N ILE A 258 9.55 -36.64 18.44
CA ILE A 258 9.55 -37.38 19.71
C ILE A 258 8.24 -37.06 20.46
N ASP A 259 7.72 -38.06 21.16
CA ASP A 259 6.41 -37.99 21.83
C ASP A 259 6.30 -36.78 22.76
N GLU A 260 7.37 -36.37 23.43
CA GLU A 260 7.47 -35.19 24.28
C GLU A 260 7.36 -33.87 23.49
N GLY A 261 7.74 -33.83 22.22
CA GLY A 261 7.75 -32.67 21.34
C GLY A 261 8.71 -31.57 21.73
N PHE A 262 8.73 -31.19 22.98
CA PHE A 262 9.58 -30.15 23.57
C PHE A 262 10.42 -30.71 24.74
N THR A 263 11.62 -30.17 24.91
CA THR A 263 12.51 -30.61 26.00
C THR A 263 13.19 -29.43 26.70
N ASN A 264 13.87 -29.73 27.80
CA ASN A 264 14.61 -28.73 28.59
C ASN A 264 16.09 -28.73 28.20
N MET A 265 16.70 -27.54 28.23
CA MET A 265 18.15 -27.39 28.13
C MET A 265 18.74 -27.28 29.53
N ASN A 266 19.86 -27.95 29.79
CA ASN A 266 20.62 -27.85 31.05
C ASN A 266 19.82 -28.15 32.34
N GLY A 267 18.89 -29.08 32.30
CA GLY A 267 18.12 -29.50 33.48
C GLY A 267 17.20 -28.41 34.04
N ASP A 268 17.23 -28.22 35.34
CA ASP A 268 16.28 -27.34 36.05
C ASP A 268 16.41 -25.85 35.75
N LYS A 269 17.38 -25.42 34.97
CA LYS A 269 17.58 -24.00 34.67
C LYS A 269 16.64 -23.48 33.59
N THR A 270 16.12 -24.35 32.77
CA THR A 270 15.20 -24.02 31.68
C THR A 270 14.05 -25.00 31.70
N ASN A 271 12.84 -24.54 31.82
CA ASN A 271 11.67 -25.39 31.98
C ASN A 271 10.62 -25.07 30.94
N VAL A 272 10.20 -26.09 30.18
CA VAL A 272 9.07 -25.96 29.24
C VAL A 272 7.82 -25.45 29.92
N ALA A 273 7.55 -25.88 31.17
CA ALA A 273 6.38 -25.44 31.92
C ALA A 273 6.37 -23.93 32.28
N ASP A 274 7.55 -23.30 32.29
CA ASP A 274 7.70 -21.85 32.53
C ASP A 274 7.78 -21.04 31.22
N SER A 275 7.56 -21.69 30.08
CA SER A 275 7.67 -21.14 28.72
C SER A 275 6.30 -21.16 28.02
N VAL A 276 6.16 -20.40 26.95
CA VAL A 276 4.97 -20.38 26.10
C VAL A 276 5.27 -21.14 24.81
N MET A 277 5.16 -22.46 24.87
CA MET A 277 5.40 -23.35 23.73
C MET A 277 4.08 -23.89 23.21
N LYS A 278 3.64 -23.36 22.07
CA LYS A 278 2.34 -23.65 21.45
C LYS A 278 2.49 -24.60 20.27
N GLU A 279 1.50 -25.45 20.08
CA GLU A 279 1.45 -26.38 18.94
C GLU A 279 0.00 -26.53 18.46
N TYR A 280 -0.19 -26.55 17.13
CA TYR A 280 -1.47 -26.85 16.49
C TYR A 280 -1.27 -27.61 15.19
N ASN A 281 -2.07 -28.66 14.97
CA ASN A 281 -2.18 -29.41 13.71
C ASN A 281 -0.82 -29.88 13.15
N THR A 282 0.03 -30.46 14.00
CA THR A 282 1.20 -31.22 13.52
C THR A 282 0.74 -32.53 12.90
N HIS A 283 1.14 -32.81 11.66
CA HIS A 283 0.66 -33.96 10.89
C HIS A 283 1.78 -34.52 9.99
N ASN A 284 1.66 -35.75 9.56
CA ASN A 284 2.56 -36.34 8.57
C ASN A 284 2.20 -35.90 7.13
N SER A 285 3.02 -36.27 6.13
CA SER A 285 2.76 -35.94 4.72
C SER A 285 1.47 -36.52 4.14
N ASP A 286 0.88 -37.51 4.82
CA ASP A 286 -0.45 -38.07 4.46
C ASP A 286 -1.61 -37.30 5.13
N GLY A 287 -1.33 -36.23 5.87
CA GLY A 287 -2.31 -35.42 6.59
C GLY A 287 -2.81 -36.05 7.89
N VAL A 288 -2.16 -37.14 8.37
CA VAL A 288 -2.55 -37.79 9.63
C VAL A 288 -1.94 -37.03 10.80
N ALA A 289 -2.80 -36.59 11.72
CA ALA A 289 -2.36 -35.84 12.91
C ALA A 289 -1.43 -36.68 13.81
N VAL A 290 -0.40 -36.02 14.34
CA VAL A 290 0.51 -36.61 15.33
C VAL A 290 -0.20 -36.62 16.69
N ASP A 291 0.00 -37.72 17.44
CA ASP A 291 -0.48 -37.84 18.82
C ASP A 291 0.30 -36.86 19.75
N THR A 292 -0.40 -35.87 20.26
CA THR A 292 0.14 -34.85 21.16
C THR A 292 -0.11 -35.15 22.66
N SER A 293 -0.73 -36.27 22.98
CA SER A 293 -1.13 -36.63 24.35
C SER A 293 0.04 -36.79 25.33
N LYS A 294 1.26 -37.04 24.81
CA LYS A 294 2.48 -37.25 25.59
C LYS A 294 3.43 -36.05 25.58
N ARG A 295 2.98 -34.87 25.07
CA ARG A 295 3.82 -33.67 25.07
C ARG A 295 4.30 -33.31 26.46
N THR A 296 5.50 -32.75 26.56
CA THR A 296 6.09 -32.31 27.83
C THR A 296 5.12 -31.40 28.57
N LYS A 297 4.97 -31.62 29.88
CA LYS A 297 4.09 -30.80 30.72
C LYS A 297 4.38 -29.31 30.56
N GLY A 298 3.34 -28.54 30.29
CA GLY A 298 3.44 -27.10 30.03
C GLY A 298 3.33 -26.73 28.55
N THR A 299 3.41 -27.72 27.64
CA THR A 299 3.06 -27.47 26.22
C THR A 299 1.60 -27.09 26.09
N ILE A 300 1.32 -26.10 25.25
CA ILE A 300 -0.01 -25.55 24.98
C ILE A 300 -0.47 -26.08 23.63
N ILE A 301 -1.38 -27.07 23.64
CA ILE A 301 -2.03 -27.54 22.41
C ILE A 301 -3.23 -26.63 22.15
N LEU A 302 -3.19 -25.93 21.01
CA LEU A 302 -4.20 -24.96 20.63
C LEU A 302 -5.44 -25.62 20.02
N THR A 303 -6.61 -25.01 20.22
CA THR A 303 -7.79 -25.29 19.38
C THR A 303 -7.65 -24.62 18.02
N LYS A 304 -8.54 -24.98 17.07
CA LYS A 304 -8.57 -24.34 15.76
C LYS A 304 -8.78 -22.84 15.87
N GLU A 305 -9.73 -22.39 16.67
CA GLU A 305 -10.05 -20.98 16.89
C GLU A 305 -8.87 -20.20 17.49
N GLN A 306 -8.12 -20.83 18.39
CA GLN A 306 -6.92 -20.23 18.98
C GLN A 306 -5.77 -20.13 17.98
N ALA A 307 -5.64 -21.12 17.10
CA ALA A 307 -4.64 -21.12 16.05
C ALA A 307 -4.98 -20.10 14.95
N ASP A 308 -6.24 -20.05 14.53
CA ASP A 308 -6.73 -19.07 13.55
C ASP A 308 -6.62 -17.61 14.03
N ALA A 309 -6.59 -17.40 15.35
CA ALA A 309 -6.37 -16.07 15.95
C ALA A 309 -4.89 -15.65 15.99
N ILE A 310 -3.96 -16.55 15.62
CA ILE A 310 -2.53 -16.23 15.49
C ILE A 310 -2.29 -15.79 14.07
N ASP A 311 -1.98 -14.51 13.90
CA ASP A 311 -1.64 -13.95 12.60
C ASP A 311 -0.16 -13.55 12.52
N ILE A 312 0.40 -13.59 11.33
CA ILE A 312 1.80 -13.24 11.08
C ILE A 312 2.08 -11.77 11.45
N PRO A 313 1.26 -10.79 11.06
CA PRO A 313 1.47 -9.40 11.45
C PRO A 313 1.62 -9.17 12.95
N SER A 314 0.89 -9.89 13.79
CA SER A 314 0.99 -9.73 15.24
C SER A 314 2.35 -10.14 15.82
N TYR A 315 3.07 -11.05 15.15
CA TYR A 315 4.44 -11.45 15.52
C TYR A 315 5.50 -10.46 15.03
N LEU A 316 5.22 -9.75 13.94
CA LEU A 316 6.13 -8.80 13.32
C LEU A 316 5.99 -7.38 13.88
N GLY A 317 4.91 -7.10 14.64
CA GLY A 317 4.61 -5.77 15.18
C GLY A 317 4.44 -4.73 14.06
N ASP A 318 5.17 -3.63 14.14
CA ASP A 318 5.11 -2.56 13.14
C ASP A 318 5.88 -2.88 11.84
N PHE A 319 6.51 -4.05 11.77
CA PHE A 319 7.27 -4.46 10.60
C PHE A 319 6.37 -4.89 9.45
N ASN A 320 6.36 -4.10 8.38
CA ASN A 320 5.63 -4.41 7.15
C ASN A 320 6.49 -5.27 6.21
N ALA A 321 6.45 -6.59 6.41
CA ALA A 321 7.22 -7.55 5.62
C ALA A 321 6.69 -7.64 4.19
N THR A 322 7.45 -7.14 3.22
CA THR A 322 7.02 -7.04 1.82
C THR A 322 6.86 -8.40 1.13
N TYR A 323 7.61 -9.41 1.57
CA TYR A 323 7.47 -10.78 1.03
C TYR A 323 6.23 -11.51 1.56
N TYR A 324 5.65 -11.02 2.66
CA TYR A 324 4.40 -11.55 3.19
C TYR A 324 3.18 -10.99 2.44
N TYR A 325 3.22 -9.71 2.11
CA TYR A 325 2.08 -9.05 1.48
C TYR A 325 2.05 -9.25 -0.03
N ALA A 326 0.85 -9.21 -0.58
CA ALA A 326 0.64 -9.19 -2.01
C ALA A 326 1.23 -7.93 -2.66
N ASP A 327 1.55 -8.00 -3.95
CA ASP A 327 2.03 -6.87 -4.74
C ASP A 327 0.85 -6.00 -5.19
N TYR A 328 0.81 -4.76 -4.74
CA TYR A 328 -0.22 -3.76 -5.05
C TYR A 328 0.15 -2.83 -6.21
N THR A 329 1.27 -3.04 -6.89
CA THR A 329 1.75 -2.15 -7.96
C THR A 329 0.66 -1.87 -9.01
N LYS A 330 -0.04 -2.90 -9.49
CA LYS A 330 -1.14 -2.73 -10.46
C LYS A 330 -2.32 -1.93 -9.91
N VAL A 331 -2.66 -2.12 -8.63
CA VAL A 331 -3.74 -1.36 -7.96
C VAL A 331 -3.34 0.11 -7.85
N ASP A 332 -2.11 0.39 -7.44
CA ASP A 332 -1.60 1.75 -7.29
C ASP A 332 -1.50 2.48 -8.64
N GLU A 333 -1.09 1.77 -9.70
CA GLU A 333 -1.10 2.27 -11.07
C GLU A 333 -2.53 2.59 -11.55
N ALA A 334 -3.49 1.71 -11.29
CA ALA A 334 -4.90 1.91 -11.66
C ALA A 334 -5.51 3.10 -10.89
N ILE A 335 -5.23 3.24 -9.59
CA ILE A 335 -5.64 4.39 -8.78
C ILE A 335 -5.03 5.68 -9.34
N ALA A 336 -3.73 5.68 -9.64
CA ALA A 336 -3.03 6.83 -10.20
C ALA A 336 -3.56 7.21 -11.59
N ALA A 337 -4.03 6.25 -12.38
CA ALA A 337 -4.70 6.51 -13.66
C ALA A 337 -6.06 7.17 -13.44
N ALA A 338 -6.85 6.66 -12.47
CA ALA A 338 -8.14 7.24 -12.11
C ALA A 338 -8.02 8.67 -11.58
N ASP A 339 -6.98 8.95 -10.78
CA ASP A 339 -6.76 10.27 -10.16
C ASP A 339 -6.37 11.38 -11.16
N LYS A 340 -5.95 11.01 -12.35
CA LYS A 340 -5.68 11.96 -13.45
C LYS A 340 -6.94 12.40 -14.19
N LEU A 341 -8.07 11.74 -13.96
CA LEU A 341 -9.32 12.03 -14.64
C LEU A 341 -10.11 13.10 -13.87
N ASN A 342 -10.73 14.03 -14.60
CA ASN A 342 -11.65 14.99 -14.00
C ASN A 342 -13.06 14.37 -13.95
N ALA A 343 -13.56 14.13 -12.75
CA ALA A 343 -14.87 13.49 -12.53
C ALA A 343 -16.03 14.22 -13.23
N ALA A 344 -15.93 15.55 -13.36
CA ALA A 344 -16.97 16.37 -14.00
C ALA A 344 -17.13 16.11 -15.52
N ASP A 345 -16.14 15.48 -16.16
CA ASP A 345 -16.18 15.17 -17.59
C ASP A 345 -16.95 13.87 -17.89
N TYR A 346 -17.37 13.13 -16.84
CA TYR A 346 -17.95 11.79 -17.01
C TYR A 346 -19.23 11.62 -16.20
N LEU A 347 -20.20 10.91 -16.78
CA LEU A 347 -21.50 10.67 -16.17
C LEU A 347 -21.47 9.62 -15.05
N ASN A 348 -20.66 8.60 -15.22
CA ASN A 348 -20.60 7.42 -14.36
C ASN A 348 -19.29 7.32 -13.56
N PHE A 349 -18.64 8.44 -13.28
CA PHE A 349 -17.38 8.46 -12.50
C PHE A 349 -17.54 7.87 -11.10
N SER A 350 -18.76 7.83 -10.56
CA SER A 350 -19.07 7.19 -9.28
C SER A 350 -18.68 5.71 -9.25
N GLU A 351 -18.67 5.00 -10.38
CA GLU A 351 -18.27 3.60 -10.45
C GLU A 351 -16.76 3.45 -10.26
N VAL A 352 -15.96 4.38 -10.77
CA VAL A 352 -14.51 4.44 -10.51
C VAL A 352 -14.25 4.73 -9.03
N ALA A 353 -14.99 5.65 -8.43
CA ALA A 353 -14.87 5.96 -7.01
C ALA A 353 -15.20 4.73 -6.14
N LYS A 354 -16.27 4.02 -6.43
CA LYS A 354 -16.66 2.77 -5.74
C LYS A 354 -15.59 1.68 -5.87
N ALA A 355 -15.03 1.49 -7.07
CA ALA A 355 -13.97 0.50 -7.29
C ALA A 355 -12.70 0.84 -6.49
N LYS A 356 -12.33 2.13 -6.38
CA LYS A 356 -11.22 2.59 -5.53
C LYS A 356 -11.50 2.36 -4.04
N GLU A 357 -12.71 2.64 -3.60
CA GLU A 357 -13.12 2.49 -2.20
C GLU A 357 -13.18 1.02 -1.76
N ALA A 358 -13.42 0.10 -2.70
CA ALA A 358 -13.45 -1.33 -2.46
C ALA A 358 -12.04 -1.97 -2.30
N VAL A 359 -10.96 -1.21 -2.46
CA VAL A 359 -9.60 -1.73 -2.33
C VAL A 359 -9.30 -2.10 -0.88
N VAL A 360 -9.03 -3.38 -0.65
CA VAL A 360 -8.56 -3.92 0.63
C VAL A 360 -7.04 -3.99 0.59
N ARG A 361 -6.37 -3.36 1.56
CA ARG A 361 -4.91 -3.37 1.69
C ARG A 361 -4.43 -4.48 2.63
N ASN A 362 -3.14 -4.76 2.58
CA ASN A 362 -2.45 -5.70 3.46
C ASN A 362 -2.93 -7.16 3.34
N LEU A 363 -3.39 -7.57 2.18
CA LEU A 363 -3.65 -8.97 1.90
C LEU A 363 -2.35 -9.75 1.78
N ALA A 364 -2.38 -11.02 2.20
CA ALA A 364 -1.22 -11.90 2.08
C ALA A 364 -0.90 -12.24 0.61
N LYS A 365 0.33 -12.64 0.33
CA LYS A 365 0.82 -13.00 -1.03
C LYS A 365 -0.04 -14.09 -1.69
N GLN A 366 -0.57 -15.03 -0.91
CA GLN A 366 -1.47 -16.08 -1.39
C GLN A 366 -2.79 -15.52 -1.95
N GLU A 367 -3.13 -14.28 -1.60
CA GLU A 367 -4.33 -13.58 -2.06
C GLU A 367 -4.06 -12.64 -3.24
N GLN A 368 -2.90 -12.78 -3.93
CA GLN A 368 -2.50 -11.94 -5.05
C GLN A 368 -3.59 -11.83 -6.13
N SER A 369 -4.31 -12.94 -6.40
CA SER A 369 -5.40 -12.94 -7.38
C SER A 369 -6.56 -12.00 -7.00
N LYS A 370 -6.82 -11.80 -5.70
CA LYS A 370 -7.81 -10.82 -5.23
C LYS A 370 -7.31 -9.39 -5.45
N VAL A 371 -6.01 -9.15 -5.22
CA VAL A 371 -5.38 -7.86 -5.46
C VAL A 371 -5.41 -7.51 -6.95
N ASP A 372 -5.04 -8.46 -7.82
CA ASP A 372 -5.14 -8.28 -9.27
C ASP A 372 -6.58 -7.98 -9.71
N SER A 373 -7.57 -8.67 -9.13
CA SER A 373 -9.00 -8.42 -9.43
C SER A 373 -9.46 -7.02 -9.01
N MET A 374 -8.91 -6.42 -7.95
CA MET A 374 -9.20 -5.04 -7.57
C MET A 374 -8.62 -4.04 -8.58
N ALA A 375 -7.41 -4.28 -9.09
CA ALA A 375 -6.83 -3.49 -10.16
C ALA A 375 -7.68 -3.56 -11.45
N ASP A 376 -8.11 -4.77 -11.82
CA ASP A 376 -8.98 -5.00 -12.98
C ASP A 376 -10.33 -4.29 -12.81
N ALA A 377 -10.91 -4.29 -11.61
CA ALA A 377 -12.17 -3.60 -11.34
C ALA A 377 -12.05 -2.08 -11.56
N ILE A 378 -10.96 -1.45 -11.10
CA ILE A 378 -10.70 -0.02 -11.32
C ILE A 378 -10.50 0.25 -12.82
N ASN A 379 -9.67 -0.54 -13.51
CA ASN A 379 -9.40 -0.37 -14.93
C ASN A 379 -10.64 -0.58 -15.79
N ASN A 380 -11.50 -1.55 -15.44
CA ASN A 380 -12.79 -1.76 -16.10
C ASN A 380 -13.73 -0.57 -15.88
N ALA A 381 -13.80 -0.04 -14.66
CA ALA A 381 -14.59 1.15 -14.39
C ALA A 381 -14.10 2.36 -15.20
N ILE A 382 -12.78 2.56 -15.33
CA ILE A 382 -12.19 3.60 -16.17
C ILE A 382 -12.53 3.41 -17.65
N SER A 383 -12.42 2.18 -18.17
CA SER A 383 -12.68 1.87 -19.59
C SER A 383 -14.16 2.03 -19.96
N ASN A 384 -15.06 1.92 -18.99
CA ASN A 384 -16.49 2.08 -19.18
C ASN A 384 -16.98 3.52 -18.90
N LEU A 385 -16.07 4.47 -18.69
CA LEU A 385 -16.45 5.86 -18.48
C LEU A 385 -17.16 6.44 -19.71
N VAL A 386 -18.25 7.17 -19.43
CA VAL A 386 -19.04 7.85 -20.44
C VAL A 386 -18.69 9.33 -20.40
N LYS A 387 -17.96 9.80 -21.39
CA LYS A 387 -17.67 11.22 -21.54
C LYS A 387 -18.87 11.92 -22.11
N ALA A 388 -19.34 12.99 -21.43
CA ALA A 388 -20.51 13.72 -21.81
C ALA A 388 -20.19 15.16 -22.15
N SER A 389 -20.85 15.70 -23.17
CA SER A 389 -20.76 17.11 -23.55
C SER A 389 -22.09 17.60 -24.06
N SER A 390 -22.34 18.90 -23.91
CA SER A 390 -23.47 19.59 -24.57
C SER A 390 -22.94 20.74 -25.40
N GLY A 391 -23.68 21.11 -26.43
CA GLY A 391 -23.35 22.23 -27.27
C GLY A 391 -24.57 22.75 -28.01
N VAL A 392 -24.47 23.97 -28.50
CA VAL A 392 -25.47 24.57 -29.38
C VAL A 392 -24.85 24.77 -30.75
N ASP A 393 -25.52 24.29 -31.76
CA ASP A 393 -25.18 24.55 -33.16
C ASP A 393 -26.14 25.59 -33.74
N THR A 394 -25.63 26.78 -33.98
CA THR A 394 -26.40 27.88 -34.52
C THR A 394 -26.17 27.99 -36.01
N GLY A 395 -27.26 27.89 -36.76
CA GLY A 395 -27.25 28.14 -38.20
C GLY A 395 -26.84 29.56 -38.52
N LYS A 396 -26.52 29.81 -39.79
CA LYS A 396 -26.19 31.13 -40.29
C LYS A 396 -27.37 32.08 -40.02
N ASP A 397 -27.07 33.27 -39.50
CA ASP A 397 -28.04 34.32 -39.15
C ASP A 397 -29.01 33.99 -37.98
N ALA A 398 -28.86 32.84 -37.34
CA ALA A 398 -29.57 32.50 -36.11
C ALA A 398 -28.96 33.24 -34.89
N PRO A 399 -29.78 33.65 -33.91
CA PRO A 399 -29.29 34.29 -32.69
C PRO A 399 -28.46 33.30 -31.85
N SER A 400 -27.55 33.81 -31.02
CA SER A 400 -26.88 32.96 -30.07
C SER A 400 -27.87 32.41 -29.05
N VAL A 401 -27.71 31.13 -28.74
CA VAL A 401 -28.57 30.40 -27.80
C VAL A 401 -27.70 29.69 -26.78
N GLU A 402 -28.18 29.58 -25.55
CA GLU A 402 -27.54 28.90 -24.45
C GLU A 402 -28.56 28.03 -23.71
N VAL A 403 -28.17 26.83 -23.38
CA VAL A 403 -28.91 25.91 -22.50
C VAL A 403 -28.34 26.05 -21.09
N LYS A 404 -29.18 26.19 -20.08
CA LYS A 404 -28.75 26.50 -18.71
C LYS A 404 -28.51 25.26 -17.84
N GLU A 405 -29.06 24.14 -18.22
CA GLU A 405 -28.89 22.88 -17.49
C GLU A 405 -27.48 22.33 -17.63
N SER A 406 -27.00 21.65 -16.60
CA SER A 406 -25.77 20.88 -16.68
C SER A 406 -25.91 19.69 -17.65
N VAL A 407 -24.80 19.21 -18.18
CA VAL A 407 -24.80 18.04 -19.09
C VAL A 407 -25.42 16.82 -18.43
N SER A 408 -25.14 16.61 -17.13
CA SER A 408 -25.70 15.51 -16.36
C SER A 408 -27.24 15.63 -16.26
N ASP A 409 -27.74 16.82 -15.94
CA ASP A 409 -29.20 17.06 -15.85
C ASP A 409 -29.91 16.88 -17.19
N LEU A 410 -29.26 17.31 -18.29
CA LEU A 410 -29.79 17.10 -19.64
C LEU A 410 -29.89 15.59 -19.96
N ILE A 411 -28.86 14.82 -19.67
CA ILE A 411 -28.87 13.38 -19.92
C ILE A 411 -29.94 12.68 -19.11
N ASP A 412 -30.08 13.01 -17.84
CA ASP A 412 -31.12 12.45 -16.97
C ASP A 412 -32.53 12.80 -17.46
N ASN A 413 -32.66 14.00 -18.03
CA ASN A 413 -33.91 14.50 -18.58
C ASN A 413 -34.26 13.87 -19.94
N ILE A 414 -33.27 13.51 -20.74
CA ILE A 414 -33.45 13.10 -22.15
C ILE A 414 -33.40 11.55 -22.27
N LEU A 415 -32.35 10.90 -21.75
CA LEU A 415 -32.14 9.48 -22.00
C LEU A 415 -32.97 8.59 -21.09
N SER A 416 -33.48 7.49 -21.66
CA SER A 416 -34.01 6.36 -20.89
C SER A 416 -32.88 5.57 -20.23
N ASP A 417 -33.25 4.70 -19.27
CA ASP A 417 -32.28 3.82 -18.59
C ASP A 417 -31.59 2.86 -19.58
N ASP A 418 -32.31 2.36 -20.58
CA ASP A 418 -31.74 1.51 -21.62
C ASP A 418 -30.73 2.27 -22.49
N GLN A 419 -31.02 3.54 -22.84
CA GLN A 419 -30.11 4.40 -23.59
C GLN A 419 -28.88 4.78 -22.79
N LYS A 420 -29.02 5.02 -21.48
CA LYS A 420 -27.88 5.24 -20.57
C LYS A 420 -26.98 4.01 -20.51
N LYS A 421 -27.54 2.82 -20.47
CA LYS A 421 -26.81 1.56 -20.51
C LYS A 421 -26.10 1.36 -21.87
N ASP A 422 -26.75 1.69 -22.98
CA ASP A 422 -26.11 1.65 -24.32
C ASP A 422 -24.96 2.66 -24.46
N ALA A 423 -24.95 3.70 -23.65
CA ALA A 423 -23.92 4.75 -23.63
C ALA A 423 -22.65 4.34 -22.87
N GLU A 424 -22.64 3.22 -22.10
CA GLU A 424 -21.46 2.77 -21.39
C GLU A 424 -20.26 2.58 -22.33
N GLY A 425 -19.13 3.21 -22.01
CA GLY A 425 -17.91 3.19 -22.81
C GLY A 425 -17.98 3.97 -24.14
N LYS A 426 -19.06 4.76 -24.37
CA LYS A 426 -19.23 5.58 -25.56
C LYS A 426 -19.37 7.05 -25.18
N ASP A 427 -18.86 7.96 -26.02
CA ASP A 427 -19.09 9.40 -25.83
C ASP A 427 -20.55 9.76 -26.06
N VAL A 428 -21.08 10.64 -25.21
CA VAL A 428 -22.43 11.21 -25.34
C VAL A 428 -22.31 12.69 -25.62
N LYS A 429 -22.91 13.15 -26.71
CA LYS A 429 -22.97 14.57 -27.07
C LYS A 429 -24.40 15.00 -27.28
N ILE A 430 -24.84 16.01 -26.54
CA ILE A 430 -26.15 16.65 -26.70
C ILE A 430 -25.95 17.90 -27.55
N VAL A 431 -26.74 18.05 -28.60
CA VAL A 431 -26.65 19.19 -29.51
C VAL A 431 -28.04 19.81 -29.67
N LEU A 432 -28.17 21.06 -29.27
CA LEU A 432 -29.34 21.90 -29.62
C LEU A 432 -29.01 22.63 -30.91
N SER A 433 -29.69 22.28 -31.99
CA SER A 433 -29.56 22.96 -33.28
C SER A 433 -30.60 24.07 -33.40
N VAL A 434 -30.18 25.27 -33.74
CA VAL A 434 -31.05 26.44 -33.86
C VAL A 434 -30.86 27.11 -35.21
N ASN A 435 -31.93 27.17 -36.01
CA ASN A 435 -31.92 27.78 -37.31
C ASN A 435 -32.94 28.95 -37.35
N LYS A 436 -32.58 30.03 -38.01
CA LYS A 436 -33.50 31.15 -38.25
C LYS A 436 -34.16 30.95 -39.63
N ASP A 437 -35.48 30.93 -39.65
CA ASP A 437 -36.33 30.82 -40.86
C ASP A 437 -36.11 29.56 -41.71
N ILE A 438 -35.01 28.84 -41.53
CA ILE A 438 -34.69 27.58 -42.21
C ILE A 438 -35.27 26.43 -41.36
N GLY A 439 -35.96 25.48 -41.97
CA GLY A 439 -36.59 24.34 -41.26
C GLY A 439 -38.01 24.68 -40.75
N VAL A 440 -38.35 25.96 -40.64
CA VAL A 440 -39.70 26.40 -40.24
C VAL A 440 -40.69 26.11 -41.35
N ASN A 441 -41.66 25.29 -41.06
CA ASN A 441 -42.64 24.87 -42.02
C ASN A 441 -43.72 25.97 -42.19
N GLU A 442 -44.26 26.16 -43.41
CA GLU A 442 -45.24 27.17 -43.74
C GLU A 442 -46.58 26.98 -43.00
N ASP A 443 -46.96 25.77 -42.64
CA ASP A 443 -48.18 25.53 -41.88
C ASP A 443 -48.01 25.91 -40.41
N ASP A 444 -46.81 25.78 -39.83
CA ASP A 444 -46.47 26.29 -38.51
C ASP A 444 -46.46 27.81 -38.45
N LYS A 445 -45.97 28.50 -39.50
CA LYS A 445 -46.07 29.96 -39.63
C LYS A 445 -47.52 30.42 -39.63
N LYS A 446 -48.36 29.79 -40.45
CA LYS A 446 -49.79 30.09 -40.47
C LYS A 446 -50.50 29.84 -39.14
N ALA A 447 -50.14 28.76 -38.46
CA ALA A 447 -50.68 28.44 -37.14
C ALA A 447 -50.28 29.52 -36.11
N ALA A 448 -49.02 29.95 -36.11
CA ALA A 448 -48.51 31.00 -35.26
C ALA A 448 -49.16 32.33 -35.52
N GLU A 449 -49.30 32.74 -36.80
CA GLU A 449 -49.97 33.99 -37.23
C GLU A 449 -51.41 34.00 -36.80
N LYS A 450 -52.15 32.93 -36.99
CA LYS A 450 -53.52 32.76 -36.51
C LYS A 450 -53.61 32.96 -34.99
N LYS A 451 -52.70 32.34 -34.24
CA LYS A 451 -52.64 32.46 -32.78
C LYS A 451 -52.34 33.89 -32.33
N LEU A 452 -51.41 34.56 -33.00
CA LEU A 452 -51.10 35.98 -32.73
C LEU A 452 -52.32 36.88 -32.90
N ALA A 453 -53.11 36.67 -33.96
CA ALA A 453 -54.34 37.41 -34.19
C ALA A 453 -55.43 37.18 -33.10
N GLU A 454 -55.41 36.01 -32.46
CA GLU A 454 -56.30 35.68 -31.34
C GLU A 454 -55.87 36.32 -30.02
N LEU A 455 -54.52 36.53 -29.80
CA LEU A 455 -53.99 36.98 -28.52
C LEU A 455 -54.18 38.49 -28.27
N SER A 456 -53.75 39.33 -29.16
CA SER A 456 -53.99 40.78 -29.13
C SER A 456 -53.61 41.46 -30.45
N SER A 457 -54.24 42.58 -30.80
CA SER A 457 -53.96 43.40 -32.02
C SER A 457 -52.58 44.07 -31.98
N GLY A 458 -51.88 44.06 -30.84
CA GLY A 458 -50.55 44.69 -30.63
C GLY A 458 -49.36 43.74 -30.74
N LYS A 459 -49.60 42.42 -30.69
CA LYS A 459 -48.52 41.40 -30.74
C LYS A 459 -48.07 41.20 -32.19
N LYS A 460 -46.74 41.13 -32.35
CA LYS A 460 -46.07 40.92 -33.64
C LYS A 460 -45.08 39.80 -33.58
N ALA A 461 -45.03 38.99 -34.64
CA ALA A 461 -43.94 38.08 -34.85
C ALA A 461 -42.66 38.87 -35.13
N GLY A 462 -41.62 38.59 -34.37
CA GLY A 462 -40.31 39.19 -34.55
C GLY A 462 -39.37 38.28 -35.32
N MET A 463 -39.33 37.00 -34.97
CA MET A 463 -38.40 36.03 -35.55
C MET A 463 -38.93 34.60 -35.40
N TYR A 464 -38.74 33.79 -36.44
CA TYR A 464 -39.05 32.37 -36.42
C TYR A 464 -37.74 31.57 -36.22
N LEU A 465 -37.77 30.60 -35.35
CA LEU A 465 -36.67 29.70 -35.08
C LEU A 465 -37.13 28.24 -35.20
N ASP A 466 -36.34 27.43 -35.86
CA ASP A 466 -36.43 25.98 -35.80
C ASP A 466 -35.42 25.49 -34.80
N ILE A 467 -35.88 24.80 -33.72
CA ILE A 467 -35.05 24.33 -32.63
C ILE A 467 -35.21 22.81 -32.52
N ASP A 468 -34.13 22.10 -32.81
CA ASP A 468 -34.04 20.66 -32.72
C ASP A 468 -33.09 20.25 -31.61
N LEU A 469 -33.44 19.18 -30.91
CA LEU A 469 -32.57 18.56 -29.89
C LEU A 469 -32.14 17.17 -30.38
N ASN A 470 -30.84 16.95 -30.42
CA ASN A 470 -30.25 15.70 -30.85
C ASN A 470 -29.28 15.14 -29.78
N VAL A 471 -29.24 13.82 -29.60
CA VAL A 471 -28.27 13.13 -28.76
C VAL A 471 -27.49 12.16 -29.62
N MET A 472 -26.18 12.30 -29.57
CA MET A 472 -25.24 11.38 -30.20
C MET A 472 -24.67 10.45 -29.13
N ILE A 473 -24.79 9.14 -29.32
CA ILE A 473 -24.16 8.10 -28.49
C ILE A 473 -23.18 7.34 -29.39
N GLY A 474 -21.88 7.56 -29.20
CA GLY A 474 -20.88 7.09 -30.14
C GLY A 474 -21.14 7.62 -31.55
N ASN A 475 -21.40 6.74 -32.51
CA ASN A 475 -21.74 7.09 -33.91
C ASN A 475 -23.26 7.16 -34.19
N GLY A 476 -24.09 6.85 -33.18
CA GLY A 476 -25.55 6.90 -33.32
C GLY A 476 -26.08 8.31 -33.08
N ASN A 477 -27.20 8.69 -33.77
CA ASN A 477 -27.91 9.93 -33.55
C ASN A 477 -29.37 9.66 -33.20
N ILE A 478 -29.85 10.29 -32.13
CA ILE A 478 -31.22 10.20 -31.65
C ILE A 478 -31.81 11.61 -31.69
N SER A 479 -32.88 11.81 -32.47
CA SER A 479 -33.64 13.05 -32.45
C SER A 479 -34.61 13.02 -31.28
N VAL A 480 -34.59 14.05 -30.44
CA VAL A 480 -35.42 14.21 -29.23
C VAL A 480 -36.48 15.23 -29.49
N THR A 481 -37.70 14.78 -29.62
CA THR A 481 -38.85 15.69 -29.85
C THR A 481 -39.49 16.20 -28.55
N GLU A 482 -39.31 15.47 -27.46
CA GLU A 482 -39.84 15.79 -26.14
C GLU A 482 -38.89 15.34 -25.02
N THR A 483 -38.81 16.13 -23.95
CA THR A 483 -38.03 15.83 -22.75
C THR A 483 -38.94 15.58 -21.54
N LYS A 484 -38.45 14.86 -20.54
CA LYS A 484 -39.21 14.51 -19.31
C LYS A 484 -39.60 15.76 -18.51
N LYS A 485 -38.81 16.85 -18.60
CA LYS A 485 -39.01 18.13 -17.92
C LYS A 485 -38.59 19.26 -18.87
N PRO A 486 -39.20 20.45 -18.76
CA PRO A 486 -38.81 21.60 -19.56
C PRO A 486 -37.34 21.99 -19.36
N ILE A 487 -36.64 22.29 -20.44
CA ILE A 487 -35.26 22.80 -20.50
C ILE A 487 -35.30 24.33 -20.58
N ALA A 488 -34.41 25.00 -19.86
CA ALA A 488 -34.29 26.45 -19.87
C ALA A 488 -33.36 26.87 -21.03
N ILE A 489 -33.95 27.63 -21.97
CA ILE A 489 -33.30 28.11 -23.19
C ILE A 489 -33.23 29.64 -23.12
N GLU A 490 -32.02 30.16 -23.27
CA GLU A 490 -31.76 31.60 -23.32
C GLU A 490 -31.32 32.00 -24.73
N VAL A 491 -32.07 32.90 -25.35
CA VAL A 491 -31.87 33.34 -26.74
C VAL A 491 -31.51 34.82 -26.75
N SER A 492 -30.46 35.22 -27.47
CA SER A 492 -30.13 36.62 -27.68
C SER A 492 -31.18 37.26 -28.59
N VAL A 493 -31.74 38.39 -28.15
CA VAL A 493 -32.69 39.16 -28.95
C VAL A 493 -31.89 39.99 -29.96
N PRO A 494 -32.09 39.81 -31.27
CA PRO A 494 -31.41 40.61 -32.30
C PRO A 494 -31.67 42.11 -32.16
N ASP A 495 -30.67 42.93 -32.53
CA ASP A 495 -30.76 44.40 -32.40
C ASP A 495 -31.96 45.01 -33.09
N GLU A 496 -32.37 44.44 -34.22
CA GLU A 496 -33.58 44.88 -34.97
C GLU A 496 -34.90 44.65 -34.19
N LEU A 497 -34.88 43.77 -33.22
CA LEU A 497 -36.03 43.48 -32.35
C LEU A 497 -35.99 44.23 -31.02
N ILE A 498 -34.91 44.95 -30.72
CA ILE A 498 -34.78 45.72 -29.49
C ILE A 498 -35.55 47.07 -29.67
N ASN A 499 -36.32 47.42 -28.66
CA ASN A 499 -37.04 48.71 -28.68
C ASN A 499 -36.06 49.89 -28.51
N THR A 500 -36.03 50.77 -29.47
CA THR A 500 -35.23 52.00 -29.43
C THR A 500 -36.11 53.28 -29.17
N ASP A 501 -37.44 53.15 -29.07
CA ASP A 501 -38.35 54.25 -28.78
C ASP A 501 -38.47 54.43 -27.25
N ALA A 502 -37.95 55.54 -26.76
CA ALA A 502 -37.95 55.86 -25.33
C ALA A 502 -39.36 55.98 -24.73
N ASN A 503 -40.38 56.29 -25.58
CA ASN A 503 -41.77 56.43 -25.16
C ASN A 503 -42.53 55.11 -25.11
N LYS A 504 -41.89 54.00 -25.47
CA LYS A 504 -42.52 52.68 -25.47
C LYS A 504 -41.78 51.71 -24.59
N THR A 505 -42.55 50.79 -24.02
CA THR A 505 -41.98 49.57 -23.37
C THR A 505 -42.30 48.37 -24.24
N ARG A 506 -41.32 47.58 -24.56
CA ARG A 506 -41.45 46.32 -25.32
C ARG A 506 -41.49 45.15 -24.39
N LYS A 507 -42.51 44.31 -24.50
CA LYS A 507 -42.63 43.04 -23.83
C LYS A 507 -42.41 41.93 -24.85
N TYR A 508 -41.70 40.89 -24.43
CA TYR A 508 -41.46 39.71 -25.26
C TYR A 508 -42.23 38.52 -24.71
N SER A 509 -42.64 37.62 -25.61
CA SER A 509 -43.18 36.28 -25.32
C SER A 509 -42.73 35.34 -26.41
N VAL A 510 -42.85 34.04 -26.16
CA VAL A 510 -42.47 32.99 -27.12
C VAL A 510 -43.68 32.15 -27.45
N LEU A 511 -43.97 31.96 -28.74
CA LEU A 511 -44.89 30.92 -29.17
C LEU A 511 -44.08 29.69 -29.56
N ARG A 512 -44.57 28.50 -29.22
CA ARG A 512 -44.08 27.23 -29.69
C ARG A 512 -45.15 26.57 -30.54
N VAL A 513 -44.79 26.15 -31.74
CA VAL A 513 -45.69 25.39 -32.63
C VAL A 513 -45.18 23.98 -32.76
N HIS A 514 -45.99 23.02 -32.38
CA HIS A 514 -45.65 21.61 -32.48
C HIS A 514 -46.90 20.82 -32.90
N ASN A 515 -46.77 20.04 -33.98
CA ASN A 515 -47.88 19.26 -34.53
C ASN A 515 -49.17 20.07 -34.73
N GLY A 516 -49.06 21.31 -35.20
CA GLY A 516 -50.17 22.23 -35.47
C GLY A 516 -50.80 22.86 -34.20
N LYS A 517 -50.34 22.53 -33.01
CA LYS A 517 -50.73 23.15 -31.74
C LYS A 517 -49.80 24.32 -31.41
N VAL A 518 -50.37 25.45 -31.01
CA VAL A 518 -49.61 26.64 -30.62
C VAL A 518 -49.74 26.88 -29.13
N ASP A 519 -48.63 26.80 -28.41
CA ASP A 519 -48.55 27.15 -26.99
C ASP A 519 -47.87 28.51 -26.81
N VAL A 520 -48.34 29.28 -25.82
CA VAL A 520 -47.68 30.53 -25.39
C VAL A 520 -46.79 30.18 -24.20
N LEU A 521 -45.50 30.39 -24.36
CA LEU A 521 -44.51 30.11 -23.30
C LEU A 521 -44.22 31.42 -22.53
N ASP A 522 -44.12 31.28 -21.21
CA ASP A 522 -43.65 32.38 -20.38
C ASP A 522 -42.17 32.64 -20.68
N ALA A 523 -41.84 33.91 -20.91
CA ALA A 523 -40.49 34.33 -21.25
C ALA A 523 -40.11 35.57 -20.43
N THR A 524 -38.87 35.59 -19.95
CA THR A 524 -38.30 36.70 -19.18
C THR A 524 -37.19 37.35 -20.00
N TYR A 525 -37.32 38.64 -20.29
CA TYR A 525 -36.31 39.43 -20.99
C TYR A 525 -35.43 40.17 -19.99
N ASP A 526 -34.13 40.05 -20.14
CA ASP A 526 -33.13 40.81 -19.39
C ASP A 526 -32.62 41.98 -20.26
N GLU A 527 -32.91 43.19 -19.84
CA GLU A 527 -32.53 44.42 -20.54
C GLU A 527 -31.01 44.65 -20.57
N ASN A 528 -30.27 44.13 -19.58
CA ASN A 528 -28.82 44.32 -19.50
C ASN A 528 -28.06 43.38 -20.46
N THR A 529 -28.48 42.12 -20.52
CA THR A 529 -27.86 41.11 -21.39
C THR A 529 -28.51 41.01 -22.75
N LYS A 530 -29.69 41.62 -22.92
CA LYS A 530 -30.54 41.55 -24.13
C LYS A 530 -30.92 40.13 -24.51
N LYS A 531 -31.09 39.27 -23.51
CA LYS A 531 -31.43 37.87 -23.68
C LYS A 531 -32.84 37.58 -23.20
N LEU A 532 -33.46 36.61 -23.84
CA LEU A 532 -34.80 36.13 -23.55
C LEU A 532 -34.72 34.69 -23.04
N LEU A 533 -35.10 34.46 -21.79
CA LEU A 533 -35.14 33.16 -21.16
C LEU A 533 -36.55 32.59 -21.19
N PHE A 534 -36.71 31.38 -21.69
CA PHE A 534 -37.96 30.60 -21.64
C PHE A 534 -37.67 29.14 -21.37
N LYS A 535 -38.71 28.37 -21.04
CA LYS A 535 -38.59 26.92 -20.80
C LYS A 535 -39.43 26.16 -21.82
N SER A 536 -38.88 25.06 -22.36
CA SER A 536 -39.59 24.17 -23.26
C SER A 536 -39.21 22.71 -23.04
N ASP A 537 -40.21 21.84 -23.16
CA ASP A 537 -40.11 20.39 -23.11
C ASP A 537 -40.30 19.71 -24.48
N VAL A 538 -40.70 20.47 -25.49
CA VAL A 538 -40.95 20.01 -26.86
C VAL A 538 -40.18 20.87 -27.85
N PHE A 539 -39.51 20.25 -28.81
CA PHE A 539 -38.63 20.89 -29.78
C PHE A 539 -39.26 20.88 -31.17
N SER A 540 -39.32 22.05 -31.81
CA SER A 540 -39.96 22.30 -33.09
C SER A 540 -39.82 23.78 -33.49
N THR A 541 -40.88 24.39 -34.07
CA THR A 541 -40.91 25.80 -34.45
C THR A 541 -41.20 26.70 -33.27
N TYR A 542 -40.38 27.74 -33.11
CA TYR A 542 -40.57 28.79 -32.10
C TYR A 542 -40.69 30.16 -32.79
N VAL A 543 -41.49 31.07 -32.17
CA VAL A 543 -41.64 32.44 -32.64
C VAL A 543 -41.36 33.40 -31.48
N LEU A 544 -40.35 34.24 -31.62
CA LEU A 544 -40.19 35.39 -30.74
C LEU A 544 -41.27 36.40 -31.09
N VAL A 545 -42.05 36.77 -30.09
CA VAL A 545 -43.17 37.71 -30.24
C VAL A 545 -42.88 38.93 -29.37
N TYR A 546 -43.19 40.09 -29.87
CA TYR A 546 -43.09 41.32 -29.09
C TYR A 546 -44.36 42.13 -29.15
N GLU A 547 -44.60 43.00 -28.14
CA GLU A 547 -45.70 43.95 -28.03
C GLU A 547 -45.14 45.22 -27.44
N ASP A 548 -45.46 46.36 -28.15
CA ASP A 548 -45.06 47.69 -27.72
C ASP A 548 -46.23 48.40 -27.05
N THR A 549 -46.03 48.82 -25.81
CA THR A 549 -47.00 49.64 -25.06
C THR A 549 -46.41 51.03 -24.86
N VAL A 550 -47.23 52.05 -25.08
CA VAL A 550 -46.85 53.46 -24.85
C VAL A 550 -46.71 53.67 -23.34
N LYS A 551 -45.57 54.23 -22.91
CA LYS A 551 -45.43 54.72 -21.55
C LYS A 551 -46.39 55.91 -21.37
N ASN A 552 -47.34 55.78 -20.46
CA ASN A 552 -48.18 56.96 -20.11
C ASN A 552 -47.27 58.07 -19.63
N PRO A 553 -47.36 59.30 -20.18
CA PRO A 553 -46.61 60.44 -19.67
C PRO A 553 -46.93 60.60 -18.19
N ILE A 554 -45.89 60.73 -17.37
CA ILE A 554 -46.06 61.15 -15.98
C ILE A 554 -46.81 62.51 -16.02
N PRO A 555 -47.91 62.69 -15.29
CA PRO A 555 -48.56 64.00 -15.21
C PRO A 555 -47.54 65.03 -14.71
N GLU A 556 -47.35 66.12 -15.48
CA GLU A 556 -46.54 67.23 -15.00
C GLU A 556 -47.16 67.74 -13.69
N ASN A 557 -46.36 67.70 -12.64
CA ASN A 557 -46.74 68.24 -11.35
C ASN A 557 -46.84 69.76 -11.46
N PRO A 558 -47.98 70.42 -11.13
CA PRO A 558 -48.08 71.86 -11.23
C PRO A 558 -47.04 72.49 -10.28
N THR A 559 -46.38 73.51 -10.83
CA THR A 559 -45.37 74.34 -10.15
C THR A 559 -46.00 74.99 -8.92
N PRO A 560 -45.42 74.83 -7.71
CA PRO A 560 -45.91 75.57 -6.53
C PRO A 560 -45.42 77.01 -6.58
N GLU A 561 -46.34 77.95 -6.46
CA GLU A 561 -46.05 79.36 -6.20
C GLU A 561 -45.40 79.52 -4.83
N ASN A 562 -44.34 80.34 -4.81
CA ASN A 562 -43.49 80.64 -3.68
C ASN A 562 -44.09 81.75 -2.81
N PRO A 563 -44.25 81.61 -1.49
CA PRO A 563 -44.31 82.77 -0.60
C PRO A 563 -43.04 82.86 0.25
N THR A 564 -42.50 84.04 0.30
CA THR A 564 -41.28 84.53 0.99
C THR A 564 -41.35 84.41 2.53
N PRO A 565 -40.24 84.55 3.21
CA PRO A 565 -39.93 83.82 4.46
C PRO A 565 -40.23 84.69 5.73
N GLU A 566 -40.48 84.02 6.82
CA GLU A 566 -40.20 84.53 8.15
C GLU A 566 -39.36 83.54 8.98
N ASN A 567 -38.28 84.11 9.52
CA ASN A 567 -37.33 83.51 10.40
C ASN A 567 -37.79 83.70 11.86
N PRO A 568 -37.64 82.76 12.77
CA PRO A 568 -36.75 83.02 13.89
C PRO A 568 -35.87 81.77 14.30
N THR A 569 -34.76 82.17 14.80
CA THR A 569 -33.58 81.43 15.37
C THR A 569 -33.86 80.67 16.68
N PRO A 570 -32.89 80.04 17.28
CA PRO A 570 -32.83 78.59 17.44
C PRO A 570 -32.91 78.17 18.90
N GLU A 571 -33.12 76.87 19.15
CA GLU A 571 -32.63 76.21 20.38
C GLU A 571 -32.18 74.80 20.09
N ASN A 572 -31.00 74.56 20.58
CA ASN A 572 -30.28 73.31 20.58
C ASN A 572 -30.61 72.51 21.84
N PRO A 573 -30.76 71.24 21.84
CA PRO A 573 -29.94 70.44 22.71
C PRO A 573 -29.37 69.19 22.08
N THR A 574 -28.22 68.88 22.60
CA THR A 574 -27.19 67.86 22.36
C THR A 574 -27.68 66.40 22.45
N PRO A 575 -26.92 65.47 21.88
CA PRO A 575 -27.40 64.15 21.52
C PRO A 575 -27.17 63.06 22.59
N GLU A 576 -28.02 62.07 22.60
CA GLU A 576 -27.72 60.78 23.21
C GLU A 576 -27.61 59.71 22.13
N ASN A 577 -26.50 59.01 22.24
CA ASN A 577 -26.11 57.92 21.40
C ASN A 577 -26.51 56.57 22.06
N PRO A 578 -27.14 55.65 21.41
CA PRO A 578 -27.10 54.26 21.86
C PRO A 578 -26.23 53.40 20.92
N SER A 579 -25.37 52.75 21.60
CA SER A 579 -24.38 51.76 21.14
C SER A 579 -24.94 50.65 20.27
N GLN A 580 -24.24 50.39 19.17
CA GLN A 580 -24.37 49.15 18.43
C GLN A 580 -23.51 48.07 19.13
N GLU A 581 -24.12 47.00 19.53
CA GLU A 581 -23.43 45.74 19.89
C GLU A 581 -23.18 44.93 18.61
N ASN A 582 -21.92 44.61 18.44
CA ASN A 582 -21.43 43.71 17.38
C ASN A 582 -21.13 42.35 18.04
N PRO A 583 -21.61 41.23 17.55
CA PRO A 583 -21.24 39.93 18.12
C PRO A 583 -19.90 39.48 17.57
N THR A 584 -18.94 39.33 18.47
CA THR A 584 -17.63 38.71 18.28
C THR A 584 -17.77 37.20 18.24
N THR A 585 -17.25 36.60 17.21
CA THR A 585 -16.97 35.17 17.10
C THR A 585 -15.74 34.83 17.93
N GLU A 586 -15.92 34.00 18.96
CA GLU A 586 -14.83 33.38 19.71
C GLU A 586 -14.30 32.12 19.00
N ALA A 587 -12.98 32.08 18.85
CA ALA A 587 -12.24 30.86 18.51
C ALA A 587 -11.87 30.11 19.81
N PRO A 588 -11.85 28.78 19.82
CA PRO A 588 -11.50 28.03 21.03
C PRO A 588 -9.99 28.02 21.28
N SER A 589 -9.61 28.35 22.50
CA SER A 589 -8.26 28.26 23.05
C SER A 589 -7.93 26.83 23.44
N THR A 590 -6.73 26.39 23.10
CA THR A 590 -6.09 25.16 23.58
C THR A 590 -5.49 25.41 24.97
N ASP A 591 -5.97 24.71 25.99
CA ASP A 591 -5.34 24.64 27.30
C ASP A 591 -4.44 23.41 27.40
N GLU A 592 -3.13 23.64 27.58
CA GLU A 592 -2.18 22.64 28.09
C GLU A 592 -2.33 22.55 29.63
N PRO A 593 -2.28 21.35 30.21
CA PRO A 593 -2.17 21.24 31.67
C PRO A 593 -0.70 21.22 32.09
N ALA A 594 -0.42 22.05 33.09
CA ALA A 594 0.84 22.15 33.78
C ALA A 594 1.18 20.89 34.59
N THR A 595 2.41 20.42 34.46
CA THR A 595 3.01 19.37 35.31
C THR A 595 3.47 19.94 36.62
N GLU A 596 2.94 19.41 37.72
CA GLU A 596 3.48 19.59 39.07
C GLU A 596 4.57 18.55 39.35
N THR A 597 5.69 19.01 39.87
CA THR A 597 6.83 18.22 40.34
C THR A 597 6.66 17.99 41.86
N PRO A 598 6.82 16.79 42.39
CA PRO A 598 7.12 16.61 43.80
C PRO A 598 8.62 16.38 44.04
N ALA A 599 9.07 16.95 45.14
CA ALA A 599 10.43 17.02 45.61
C ALA A 599 10.99 15.70 46.15
N GLY A 600 12.24 15.57 45.96
CA GLY A 600 13.37 14.90 46.54
C GLY A 600 13.27 13.80 47.57
N THR A 601 14.08 12.75 47.31
CA THR A 601 14.85 12.04 48.34
C THR A 601 16.20 11.62 47.78
N GLU A 602 17.26 12.05 48.43
CA GLU A 602 18.66 11.67 48.17
C GLU A 602 18.89 10.19 48.51
N ILE A 603 19.60 9.47 47.62
CA ILE A 603 20.43 8.32 48.01
C ILE A 603 21.75 8.38 47.22
N LYS A 604 22.82 8.18 47.98
CA LYS A 604 24.22 8.33 47.60
C LYS A 604 24.78 7.21 46.74
N ASP A 605 25.73 7.64 45.90
CA ASP A 605 26.98 7.03 45.46
C ASP A 605 27.04 5.61 44.89
N GLY A 606 27.55 5.58 43.67
CA GLY A 606 28.55 4.62 43.18
C GLY A 606 28.22 3.90 41.91
N ASP A 607 28.44 4.47 40.75
CA ASP A 607 29.35 3.91 39.74
C ASP A 607 29.38 4.75 38.46
N LYS A 608 30.58 5.00 38.02
CA LYS A 608 30.90 5.78 36.84
C LYS A 608 30.57 4.97 35.58
N SER A 609 29.56 5.35 34.84
CA SER A 609 29.43 4.94 33.44
C SER A 609 29.89 6.06 32.52
N ALA A 610 30.81 5.72 31.61
CA ALA A 610 31.39 6.63 30.65
C ALA A 610 30.38 7.08 29.61
N GLN A 611 30.27 8.38 29.41
CA GLN A 611 29.62 8.98 28.25
C GLN A 611 30.42 8.64 27.00
N THR A 612 29.84 7.95 26.05
CA THR A 612 30.36 7.85 24.67
C THR A 612 29.55 8.80 23.80
N GLY A 613 30.17 9.93 23.49
CA GLY A 613 29.68 10.84 22.44
C GLY A 613 29.95 10.20 21.08
N ASP A 614 28.87 9.97 20.34
CA ASP A 614 28.91 9.44 18.99
C ASP A 614 29.25 10.55 17.99
N LYS A 615 30.40 10.40 17.31
CA LYS A 615 30.72 11.10 16.07
C LYS A 615 31.26 10.06 15.09
N SER A 616 30.38 9.38 14.40
CA SER A 616 30.73 8.45 13.32
C SER A 616 30.97 9.19 12.01
N PRO A 617 32.11 9.06 11.37
CA PRO A 617 32.28 9.49 9.99
C PRO A 617 31.78 8.41 9.02
N ILE A 618 30.96 8.83 8.11
CA ILE A 618 30.33 8.05 7.02
C ILE A 618 31.33 7.26 6.12
N ALA A 619 32.62 7.55 6.21
CA ALA A 619 33.64 6.92 5.38
C ALA A 619 33.98 5.46 5.73
N ALA A 620 33.66 4.98 6.95
CA ALA A 620 34.00 3.63 7.36
C ALA A 620 33.00 2.54 6.89
N LEU A 621 31.81 2.94 6.46
CA LEU A 621 30.75 1.99 6.04
C LEU A 621 30.92 1.47 4.62
N VAL A 622 31.61 2.22 3.74
CA VAL A 622 31.84 1.80 2.34
C VAL A 622 32.89 0.70 2.23
N SER A 623 33.81 0.60 3.20
CA SER A 623 34.84 -0.42 3.21
C SER A 623 34.33 -1.82 3.64
N LEU A 624 33.26 -1.89 4.44
CA LEU A 624 32.71 -3.20 4.87
C LEU A 624 31.92 -3.91 3.75
N LEU A 625 31.27 -3.16 2.86
CA LEU A 625 30.59 -3.73 1.67
C LEU A 625 31.61 -4.15 0.58
N GLY A 626 32.77 -3.54 0.52
CA GLY A 626 33.82 -3.89 -0.43
C GLY A 626 34.54 -5.20 -0.10
N LEU A 627 34.60 -5.60 1.17
CA LEU A 627 35.33 -6.80 1.62
C LEU A 627 34.46 -8.05 1.63
N SER A 628 33.16 -7.94 1.87
CA SER A 628 32.23 -9.05 1.66
C SER A 628 32.02 -9.38 0.17
N GLY A 629 32.36 -8.47 -0.75
CA GLY A 629 32.28 -8.67 -2.19
C GLY A 629 33.45 -9.47 -2.81
N LEU A 630 34.55 -9.66 -2.09
CA LEU A 630 35.74 -10.38 -2.60
C LEU A 630 35.63 -11.92 -2.50
N GLY A 631 34.58 -12.45 -1.87
CA GLY A 631 34.27 -13.88 -1.85
C GLY A 631 33.49 -14.41 -3.06
N ILE A 632 33.14 -13.54 -4.03
CA ILE A 632 32.42 -13.96 -5.23
C ILE A 632 33.40 -14.44 -6.31
N PHE A 633 33.98 -15.61 -6.12
CA PHE A 633 34.65 -16.31 -7.21
C PHE A 633 33.64 -17.14 -8.00
N ALA A 634 33.24 -16.63 -9.17
CA ALA A 634 32.55 -17.40 -10.17
C ALA A 634 33.47 -18.51 -10.70
N SER A 635 33.28 -19.73 -10.25
CA SER A 635 33.88 -20.91 -10.87
C SER A 635 33.24 -21.13 -12.24
N THR A 636 33.78 -20.49 -13.27
CA THR A 636 33.49 -20.85 -14.67
C THR A 636 34.30 -22.10 -15.02
N LYS A 637 33.72 -23.28 -14.91
CA LYS A 637 34.24 -24.47 -15.61
C LYS A 637 34.10 -24.26 -17.12
N LYS A 638 35.20 -23.87 -17.78
CA LYS A 638 35.36 -24.03 -19.24
C LYS A 638 35.39 -25.53 -19.52
N LYS A 639 34.36 -26.07 -20.17
CA LYS A 639 34.47 -27.32 -20.92
C LYS A 639 35.37 -27.03 -22.12
N ARG A 640 36.52 -27.70 -22.18
CA ARG A 640 37.23 -27.94 -23.43
C ARG A 640 36.63 -29.19 -24.10
N VAL A 641 36.38 -29.04 -25.38
CA VAL A 641 36.04 -30.12 -26.31
C VAL A 641 37.12 -31.17 -26.32
#